data_173faa5971fe4e71ba8530c64344f2c6
#
_entry.id   173faa5971fe4e71ba8530c64344f2c6
#
_cell.length_a   1.000
_cell.length_b   1.000
_cell.length_c   1.000
_cell.angle_alpha   90.00
_cell.angle_beta   90.00
_cell.angle_gamma   90.00
#
_symmetry.space_group_name_H-M   'P 1'
#
loop_
_entity.id
_entity.type
_entity.pdbx_description
1 polymer ?
#
loop_
_entity_poly.entity_id
_entity_poly.type
_entity_poly.pdbx_seq_one_letter_code
_entity_poly.pdbx_strand_id
1 'polypeptide(L)'
;MQAQVKSIEAVKASLTPKIDGSLSDAAWQATPAITNFVQSFPTFGLPANEKTEVRILYDDNAVYVSAYLYDDPKLVRRQLTARDDEERKDIDYFSVFFDTYNDQQNGFQFLVTAADVQTDAKLAGSSLDEADKSWDAVWQSKVEQRPDGWVVEMRIPYISLRFSKKEVQTWGLQFLRFTRRTNESAYWNPVDPKVAGFVNQFGKYANLKNIQPPLRLSFAPYLSGGIRFNPPGSPKSTEVFGSGGADVKYGINESFTLDATLIPDFGQVISDNVVNNLTPFEQQFQENRSFFTEGTELFNKSALFYSRRIGAPPTGYNNIEGSYGDTASPYRILKNPPVTKLYNALKFSGRTEKKLGIGVFNAVTAPMYAQLHQRASGFDSSVRTEPLTNYTILVLDQAFEGRTSVTFTNTNVVRSGAAPDANVSALDWALYNKKSTYALTGTARYSKTFGYRPYRSSYYFNDDTTTINGRRFLNPYDGFASRLRFAKVGGKIRYNVQVNLESDTYDPNDLGYIQAPNEVAYSGSFSYNQLQPIKNFITYNYNFSVFTQYLFKPYLFSQIELQGTAFWWFKNFWDLRISIGGQPVWQTDFFELQTKGYKVKKPWFYFIETQGSSDSRKRLYVSYEAAFANGAFKNSEYYKLQSGIRYRFSNKFTAETNFERQHDKLQVGWTFLREANRAPIVGYRDYKDITTLVSGIYNFTSRMNLSVRARHYWSKVQLLSFYNVNDKGNHIKRDFIEGQDQNFNLFNIDAFFTWDFRYGSRIIAGWKNFLGSNHTDGIDGIKYGDYSRNFGRTFSLPHGNELSLRIIYFLDYNQLRRKNQSKL
;
A
#
# COMPACT_ATOMS: atom_id res chain seq x y z
N MET A 1 -27.83 -16.87 -20.55
CA MET A 1 -26.83 -17.47 -21.45
C MET A 1 -25.45 -17.03 -20.95
N GLN A 2 -24.53 -17.95 -20.75
CA GLN A 2 -23.14 -17.61 -20.51
C GLN A 2 -22.60 -17.08 -21.83
N ALA A 3 -22.10 -15.84 -21.88
CA ALA A 3 -21.52 -15.31 -23.10
C ALA A 3 -20.37 -16.24 -23.54
N GLN A 4 -20.36 -16.60 -24.84
CA GLN A 4 -19.28 -17.42 -25.39
C GLN A 4 -17.96 -16.68 -25.23
N VAL A 5 -16.95 -17.32 -24.63
CA VAL A 5 -15.60 -16.74 -24.47
C VAL A 5 -15.01 -16.50 -25.86
N LYS A 6 -14.67 -15.26 -26.16
CA LYS A 6 -14.05 -14.91 -27.45
C LYS A 6 -12.65 -15.49 -27.53
N SER A 7 -12.25 -15.93 -28.72
CA SER A 7 -10.91 -16.43 -29.02
C SER A 7 -10.41 -15.85 -30.32
N ILE A 8 -9.13 -15.52 -30.37
CA ILE A 8 -8.44 -15.10 -31.59
C ILE A 8 -7.15 -15.89 -31.75
N GLU A 9 -6.80 -16.13 -33.01
CA GLU A 9 -5.56 -16.81 -33.38
C GLU A 9 -4.39 -15.83 -33.36
N ALA A 10 -3.25 -16.27 -32.85
CA ALA A 10 -2.05 -15.47 -32.81
C ALA A 10 -1.39 -15.36 -34.19
N VAL A 11 -1.07 -14.15 -34.59
CA VAL A 11 -0.40 -13.83 -35.87
C VAL A 11 1.06 -13.55 -35.59
N LYS A 12 1.97 -14.37 -36.17
CA LYS A 12 3.42 -14.11 -36.11
C LYS A 12 3.80 -13.07 -37.15
N ALA A 13 4.48 -12.00 -36.72
CA ALA A 13 4.91 -10.94 -37.62
C ALA A 13 6.02 -11.42 -38.56
N SER A 14 5.87 -11.19 -39.86
CA SER A 14 6.94 -11.38 -40.84
C SER A 14 7.98 -10.24 -40.78
N LEU A 15 7.50 -9.03 -40.50
CA LEU A 15 8.32 -7.82 -40.29
C LEU A 15 7.89 -7.15 -38.99
N THR A 16 8.84 -6.74 -38.19
CA THR A 16 8.60 -6.02 -36.94
C THR A 16 8.02 -4.63 -37.23
N PRO A 17 6.81 -4.29 -36.72
CA PRO A 17 6.25 -2.96 -36.93
C PRO A 17 7.06 -1.89 -36.19
N LYS A 18 7.09 -0.68 -36.74
CA LYS A 18 7.63 0.50 -36.07
C LYS A 18 6.60 1.03 -35.08
N ILE A 19 7.06 1.55 -33.97
CA ILE A 19 6.18 2.18 -32.98
C ILE A 19 6.30 3.70 -33.14
N ASP A 20 5.64 4.22 -34.17
CA ASP A 20 5.72 5.63 -34.56
C ASP A 20 4.36 6.35 -34.58
N GLY A 21 3.27 5.65 -34.31
CA GLY A 21 1.89 6.16 -34.31
C GLY A 21 1.20 5.99 -35.65
N SER A 22 1.82 5.29 -36.63
CA SER A 22 1.25 5.04 -37.94
C SER A 22 0.91 3.56 -38.12
N LEU A 23 -0.34 3.28 -38.46
CA LEU A 23 -0.79 1.91 -38.79
C LEU A 23 -0.57 1.56 -40.24
N SER A 24 0.29 2.27 -40.97
CA SER A 24 0.55 2.02 -42.40
C SER A 24 1.52 0.86 -42.66
N ASP A 25 2.21 0.35 -41.67
CA ASP A 25 3.11 -0.78 -41.77
C ASP A 25 2.39 -2.03 -42.34
N ALA A 26 3.06 -2.74 -43.23
CA ALA A 26 2.52 -3.96 -43.83
C ALA A 26 2.11 -5.02 -42.80
N ALA A 27 2.83 -5.07 -41.67
CA ALA A 27 2.51 -5.96 -40.57
C ALA A 27 1.11 -5.69 -40.00
N TRP A 28 0.74 -4.43 -39.81
CA TRP A 28 -0.59 -4.05 -39.33
C TRP A 28 -1.67 -4.30 -40.36
N GLN A 29 -1.39 -4.01 -41.64
CA GLN A 29 -2.35 -4.19 -42.73
C GLN A 29 -2.70 -5.68 -42.97
N ALA A 30 -1.75 -6.57 -42.75
CA ALA A 30 -1.94 -8.01 -42.89
C ALA A 30 -2.66 -8.65 -41.67
N THR A 31 -2.81 -7.93 -40.56
CA THR A 31 -3.37 -8.46 -39.33
C THR A 31 -4.87 -8.17 -39.22
N PRO A 32 -5.74 -9.19 -38.97
CA PRO A 32 -7.18 -8.97 -38.85
C PRO A 32 -7.53 -8.01 -37.69
N ALA A 33 -8.48 -7.11 -37.95
CA ALA A 33 -8.99 -6.21 -36.94
C ALA A 33 -9.95 -6.92 -35.96
N ILE A 34 -9.74 -6.70 -34.67
CA ILE A 34 -10.60 -7.15 -33.59
C ILE A 34 -11.55 -6.01 -33.24
N THR A 35 -12.83 -6.28 -33.24
CA THR A 35 -13.91 -5.30 -33.06
C THR A 35 -14.95 -5.80 -32.08
N ASN A 36 -16.14 -5.18 -32.07
CA ASN A 36 -17.30 -5.61 -31.25
C ASN A 36 -17.05 -5.56 -29.75
N PHE A 37 -16.61 -4.39 -29.25
CA PHE A 37 -16.48 -4.12 -27.82
C PHE A 37 -17.86 -3.97 -27.18
N VAL A 38 -17.96 -4.44 -25.93
CA VAL A 38 -19.18 -4.47 -25.15
C VAL A 38 -18.97 -3.72 -23.84
N GLN A 39 -19.90 -2.86 -23.48
CA GLN A 39 -19.88 -2.14 -22.23
C GLN A 39 -19.98 -3.10 -21.03
N SER A 40 -19.11 -2.92 -20.07
CA SER A 40 -19.26 -3.43 -18.71
C SER A 40 -19.87 -2.37 -17.78
N PHE A 41 -19.54 -1.13 -18.04
CA PHE A 41 -20.04 0.03 -17.32
C PHE A 41 -20.27 1.19 -18.31
N PRO A 42 -21.32 2.02 -18.16
CA PRO A 42 -22.33 1.99 -17.11
C PRO A 42 -23.38 0.88 -17.29
N THR A 43 -23.61 0.38 -18.51
CA THR A 43 -24.68 -0.57 -18.81
C THR A 43 -24.11 -1.85 -19.42
N PHE A 44 -23.98 -2.88 -18.60
CA PHE A 44 -23.48 -4.17 -19.07
C PHE A 44 -24.29 -4.76 -20.21
N GLY A 45 -23.58 -5.21 -21.23
CA GLY A 45 -24.13 -5.96 -22.34
C GLY A 45 -24.51 -5.11 -23.56
N LEU A 46 -24.50 -3.78 -23.47
CA LEU A 46 -24.68 -2.91 -24.65
C LEU A 46 -23.39 -2.86 -25.49
N PRO A 47 -23.49 -2.65 -26.81
CA PRO A 47 -22.33 -2.30 -27.63
C PRO A 47 -21.62 -1.06 -27.09
N ALA A 48 -20.31 -0.95 -27.31
CA ALA A 48 -19.57 0.28 -27.04
C ALA A 48 -20.15 1.43 -27.88
N ASN A 49 -20.23 2.64 -27.29
CA ASN A 49 -20.73 3.82 -27.97
C ASN A 49 -19.85 4.23 -29.15
N GLU A 50 -18.54 4.05 -29.02
CA GLU A 50 -17.57 4.45 -30.04
C GLU A 50 -16.88 3.21 -30.60
N LYS A 51 -16.67 3.18 -31.90
CA LYS A 51 -15.99 2.09 -32.62
C LYS A 51 -14.53 1.99 -32.17
N THR A 52 -14.07 0.76 -31.99
CA THR A 52 -12.68 0.41 -31.67
C THR A 52 -12.21 -0.74 -32.54
N GLU A 53 -11.07 -0.58 -33.20
CA GLU A 53 -10.39 -1.63 -33.98
C GLU A 53 -9.03 -1.91 -33.34
N VAL A 54 -8.77 -3.16 -32.96
CA VAL A 54 -7.51 -3.57 -32.36
C VAL A 54 -6.85 -4.61 -33.26
N ARG A 55 -5.52 -4.55 -33.37
CA ARG A 55 -4.71 -5.58 -34.02
C ARG A 55 -3.63 -6.03 -33.04
N ILE A 56 -3.35 -7.31 -33.02
CA ILE A 56 -2.33 -7.90 -32.16
C ILE A 56 -1.50 -8.91 -32.96
N LEU A 57 -0.20 -8.83 -32.83
CA LEU A 57 0.75 -9.76 -33.43
C LEU A 57 1.97 -9.95 -32.52
N TYR A 58 2.79 -10.95 -32.81
CA TYR A 58 3.97 -11.25 -32.03
C TYR A 58 5.16 -11.63 -32.89
N ASP A 59 6.35 -11.46 -32.35
CA ASP A 59 7.60 -12.04 -32.90
C ASP A 59 8.35 -12.76 -31.77
N ASP A 60 9.63 -13.09 -31.98
CA ASP A 60 10.45 -13.76 -30.97
C ASP A 60 10.93 -12.81 -29.85
N ASN A 61 10.67 -11.50 -29.96
CA ASN A 61 11.16 -10.50 -29.00
C ASN A 61 10.03 -9.83 -28.18
N ALA A 62 8.82 -9.71 -28.75
CA ALA A 62 7.76 -8.91 -28.18
C ALA A 62 6.38 -9.31 -28.69
N VAL A 63 5.35 -8.88 -27.96
CA VAL A 63 3.99 -8.74 -28.46
C VAL A 63 3.77 -7.30 -28.88
N TYR A 64 3.08 -7.10 -30.00
CA TYR A 64 2.75 -5.80 -30.57
C TYR A 64 1.24 -5.65 -30.60
N VAL A 65 0.76 -4.51 -30.13
CA VAL A 65 -0.66 -4.17 -30.12
C VAL A 65 -0.86 -2.81 -30.75
N SER A 66 -1.80 -2.70 -31.67
CA SER A 66 -2.27 -1.41 -32.17
C SER A 66 -3.77 -1.29 -31.97
N ALA A 67 -4.23 -0.07 -31.70
CA ALA A 67 -5.65 0.23 -31.59
C ALA A 67 -5.98 1.52 -32.33
N TYR A 68 -7.04 1.49 -33.12
CA TYR A 68 -7.69 2.67 -33.66
C TYR A 68 -8.97 2.94 -32.88
N LEU A 69 -8.99 4.05 -32.15
CA LEU A 69 -10.08 4.46 -31.27
C LEU A 69 -10.82 5.63 -31.94
N TYR A 70 -11.89 5.31 -32.64
CA TYR A 70 -12.71 6.31 -33.34
C TYR A 70 -13.42 7.19 -32.32
N ASP A 71 -13.38 8.49 -32.54
CA ASP A 71 -14.01 9.50 -31.68
C ASP A 71 -13.96 10.87 -32.33
N ASP A 72 -14.79 11.82 -31.89
CA ASP A 72 -14.59 13.23 -32.21
C ASP A 72 -13.32 13.74 -31.46
N PRO A 73 -12.26 14.16 -32.14
CA PRO A 73 -11.01 14.60 -31.53
C PRO A 73 -11.17 15.73 -30.50
N LYS A 74 -12.24 16.54 -30.62
CA LYS A 74 -12.58 17.60 -29.68
C LYS A 74 -13.10 17.08 -28.34
N LEU A 75 -13.63 15.86 -28.33
CA LEU A 75 -14.22 15.22 -27.16
C LEU A 75 -13.21 14.32 -26.42
N VAL A 76 -12.12 13.92 -27.07
CA VAL A 76 -11.06 13.08 -26.48
C VAL A 76 -10.42 13.78 -25.28
N ARG A 77 -10.37 13.10 -24.15
CA ARG A 77 -9.80 13.61 -22.91
C ARG A 77 -8.31 13.29 -22.81
N ARG A 78 -7.47 14.33 -22.78
CA ARG A 78 -5.99 14.23 -22.91
C ARG A 78 -5.25 14.97 -21.81
N GLN A 79 -5.70 14.84 -20.57
CA GLN A 79 -4.93 15.38 -19.44
C GLN A 79 -3.59 14.64 -19.36
N LEU A 80 -2.48 15.37 -19.21
CA LEU A 80 -1.18 14.79 -18.86
C LEU A 80 -1.18 14.43 -17.38
N THR A 81 -0.72 13.23 -17.07
CA THR A 81 -0.56 12.73 -15.71
C THR A 81 0.89 12.29 -15.49
N ALA A 82 1.27 11.98 -14.27
CA ALA A 82 2.45 11.17 -14.05
C ALA A 82 2.19 9.74 -14.55
N ARG A 83 3.25 8.96 -14.77
CA ARG A 83 3.15 7.53 -14.98
C ARG A 83 2.42 6.89 -13.80
N ASP A 84 1.54 5.93 -14.06
CA ASP A 84 0.76 5.17 -13.08
C ASP A 84 -0.24 5.99 -12.25
N ASP A 85 -0.55 7.23 -12.67
CA ASP A 85 -1.50 8.15 -12.01
C ASP A 85 -2.72 8.45 -12.89
N GLU A 86 -3.48 7.44 -13.29
CA GLU A 86 -4.68 7.60 -14.13
C GLU A 86 -5.98 7.77 -13.32
N GLU A 87 -5.98 7.45 -12.03
CA GLU A 87 -7.20 7.42 -11.23
C GLU A 87 -7.85 8.81 -11.11
N ARG A 88 -9.15 8.88 -11.38
CA ARG A 88 -9.99 10.10 -11.34
C ARG A 88 -9.46 11.28 -12.17
N LYS A 89 -8.54 11.02 -13.12
CA LYS A 89 -8.05 12.05 -14.06
C LYS A 89 -9.01 12.20 -15.24
N ASP A 90 -8.87 13.29 -15.99
CA ASP A 90 -9.70 13.57 -17.18
C ASP A 90 -9.00 13.05 -18.44
N ILE A 91 -8.96 11.73 -18.56
CA ILE A 91 -8.25 10.99 -19.59
C ILE A 91 -9.11 9.93 -20.25
N ASP A 92 -8.98 9.77 -21.54
CA ASP A 92 -9.34 8.57 -22.27
C ASP A 92 -8.13 7.65 -22.36
N TYR A 93 -8.34 6.34 -22.32
CA TYR A 93 -7.24 5.39 -22.42
C TYR A 93 -7.64 4.07 -23.08
N PHE A 94 -6.63 3.39 -23.58
CA PHE A 94 -6.69 2.02 -24.06
C PHE A 94 -5.79 1.13 -23.20
N SER A 95 -6.25 -0.09 -22.93
CA SER A 95 -5.49 -1.05 -22.15
C SER A 95 -5.55 -2.44 -22.75
N VAL A 96 -4.42 -3.15 -22.73
CA VAL A 96 -4.32 -4.57 -23.01
C VAL A 96 -3.94 -5.34 -21.77
N PHE A 97 -4.55 -6.53 -21.60
CA PHE A 97 -4.29 -7.41 -20.47
C PHE A 97 -3.92 -8.81 -20.96
N PHE A 98 -2.94 -9.41 -20.30
CA PHE A 98 -2.48 -10.77 -20.60
C PHE A 98 -2.50 -11.63 -19.34
N ASP A 99 -3.11 -12.79 -19.39
CA ASP A 99 -2.89 -13.92 -18.48
C ASP A 99 -2.01 -14.94 -19.21
N THR A 100 -0.71 -14.78 -19.09
CA THR A 100 0.30 -15.55 -19.85
C THR A 100 0.45 -16.98 -19.37
N TYR A 101 -0.01 -17.27 -18.14
CA TYR A 101 -0.06 -18.63 -17.58
C TYR A 101 -1.39 -19.34 -17.86
N ASN A 102 -2.40 -18.60 -18.34
CA ASN A 102 -3.76 -19.03 -18.50
C ASN A 102 -4.31 -19.70 -17.22
N ASP A 103 -4.04 -19.02 -16.10
CA ASP A 103 -4.43 -19.51 -14.76
C ASP A 103 -5.73 -18.87 -14.25
N GLN A 104 -6.24 -17.85 -14.95
CA GLN A 104 -7.46 -17.11 -14.61
C GLN A 104 -7.41 -16.35 -13.27
N GLN A 105 -6.22 -16.12 -12.75
CA GLN A 105 -5.97 -15.49 -11.45
C GLN A 105 -4.97 -14.33 -11.56
N ASN A 106 -3.92 -14.51 -12.36
CA ASN A 106 -2.83 -13.56 -12.46
C ASN A 106 -2.76 -12.99 -13.88
N GLY A 107 -2.40 -11.73 -14.00
CA GLY A 107 -2.27 -11.08 -15.31
C GLY A 107 -1.35 -9.87 -15.28
N PHE A 108 -1.14 -9.33 -16.46
CA PHE A 108 -0.38 -8.10 -16.69
C PHE A 108 -1.28 -7.09 -17.40
N GLN A 109 -1.23 -5.85 -17.00
CA GLN A 109 -1.88 -4.72 -17.66
C GLN A 109 -0.85 -3.81 -18.28
N PHE A 110 -1.14 -3.32 -19.50
CA PHE A 110 -0.43 -2.24 -20.16
C PHE A 110 -1.46 -1.25 -20.68
N LEU A 111 -1.43 -0.04 -20.16
CA LEU A 111 -2.37 1.02 -20.44
C LEU A 111 -1.66 2.22 -21.03
N VAL A 112 -2.26 2.84 -22.06
CA VAL A 112 -1.80 4.11 -22.62
C VAL A 112 -2.95 5.08 -22.67
N THR A 113 -2.74 6.29 -22.16
CA THR A 113 -3.71 7.38 -22.25
C THR A 113 -3.66 8.05 -23.61
N ALA A 114 -4.72 8.76 -24.00
CA ALA A 114 -4.73 9.56 -25.22
C ALA A 114 -3.69 10.70 -25.24
N ALA A 115 -2.97 10.93 -24.13
CA ALA A 115 -1.83 11.84 -24.00
C ALA A 115 -0.46 11.13 -24.02
N ASP A 116 -0.41 9.84 -24.42
CA ASP A 116 0.80 8.99 -24.44
C ASP A 116 1.49 8.86 -23.07
N VAL A 117 0.70 8.78 -22.02
CA VAL A 117 1.18 8.42 -20.68
C VAL A 117 0.94 6.94 -20.43
N GLN A 118 1.96 6.25 -19.94
CA GLN A 118 1.92 4.81 -19.68
C GLN A 118 1.50 4.51 -18.24
N THR A 119 0.77 3.41 -18.07
CA THR A 119 0.55 2.72 -16.80
C THR A 119 0.75 1.24 -17.02
N ASP A 120 1.43 0.58 -16.12
CA ASP A 120 1.55 -0.87 -16.10
C ASP A 120 1.24 -1.41 -14.70
N ALA A 121 0.63 -2.59 -14.66
CA ALA A 121 0.26 -3.21 -13.41
C ALA A 121 0.26 -4.73 -13.50
N LYS A 122 0.40 -5.38 -12.34
CA LYS A 122 0.11 -6.80 -12.16
C LYS A 122 -1.26 -6.99 -11.57
N LEU A 123 -1.94 -8.01 -12.06
CA LEU A 123 -3.25 -8.43 -11.59
C LEU A 123 -3.07 -9.73 -10.80
N ALA A 124 -3.41 -9.72 -9.53
CA ALA A 124 -3.39 -10.90 -8.67
C ALA A 124 -4.63 -10.96 -7.76
N GLY A 125 -5.54 -10.05 -7.97
CA GLY A 125 -6.74 -9.87 -7.17
C GLY A 125 -8.02 -10.25 -7.85
N SER A 126 -9.11 -9.97 -7.17
CA SER A 126 -10.46 -10.23 -7.64
C SER A 126 -11.03 -9.08 -8.49
N SER A 127 -10.39 -7.93 -8.54
CA SER A 127 -10.84 -6.71 -9.20
C SER A 127 -9.70 -6.02 -9.93
N LEU A 128 -10.01 -5.25 -10.97
CA LEU A 128 -9.06 -4.35 -11.63
C LEU A 128 -8.59 -3.24 -10.67
N ASP A 129 -9.43 -2.81 -9.72
CA ASP A 129 -9.08 -1.80 -8.74
C ASP A 129 -7.99 -2.27 -7.74
N GLU A 130 -7.76 -3.59 -7.66
CA GLU A 130 -6.70 -4.21 -6.84
C GLU A 130 -5.39 -4.41 -7.63
N ALA A 131 -5.27 -3.84 -8.82
CA ALA A 131 -4.08 -3.97 -9.66
C ALA A 131 -2.85 -3.33 -8.98
N ASP A 132 -1.75 -4.09 -8.93
CA ASP A 132 -0.47 -3.65 -8.37
C ASP A 132 0.29 -2.79 -9.39
N LYS A 133 0.14 -1.47 -9.31
CA LYS A 133 0.82 -0.46 -10.13
C LYS A 133 2.25 -0.16 -9.66
N SER A 134 2.70 -0.75 -8.58
CA SER A 134 4.08 -0.61 -8.13
C SER A 134 5.06 -1.38 -9.02
N TRP A 135 4.55 -2.32 -9.82
CA TRP A 135 5.33 -3.03 -10.81
C TRP A 135 5.62 -2.17 -12.03
N ASP A 136 6.87 -1.89 -12.29
CA ASP A 136 7.35 -1.01 -13.37
C ASP A 136 7.97 -1.86 -14.50
N ALA A 137 7.32 -1.87 -15.66
CA ALA A 137 7.76 -2.57 -16.85
C ALA A 137 8.45 -1.62 -17.83
N VAL A 138 9.40 -2.14 -18.58
CA VAL A 138 10.05 -1.39 -19.65
C VAL A 138 9.46 -1.79 -20.99
N TRP A 139 8.64 -0.94 -21.56
CA TRP A 139 7.94 -1.15 -22.83
C TRP A 139 7.79 0.15 -23.60
N GLN A 140 7.33 0.09 -24.85
CA GLN A 140 7.25 1.24 -25.72
C GLN A 140 5.80 1.47 -26.15
N SER A 141 5.39 2.73 -26.21
CA SER A 141 4.13 3.15 -26.77
C SER A 141 4.30 4.40 -27.64
N LYS A 142 3.35 4.62 -28.51
CA LYS A 142 3.19 5.84 -29.27
C LYS A 142 1.72 6.10 -29.52
N VAL A 143 1.29 7.33 -29.30
CA VAL A 143 -0.07 7.79 -29.57
C VAL A 143 -0.03 8.90 -30.59
N GLU A 144 -0.91 8.82 -31.59
CA GLU A 144 -1.12 9.88 -32.58
C GLU A 144 -2.60 10.23 -32.66
N GLN A 145 -2.89 11.53 -32.76
CA GLN A 145 -4.24 12.02 -33.00
C GLN A 145 -4.58 11.93 -34.49
N ARG A 146 -5.83 11.58 -34.81
CA ARG A 146 -6.36 11.48 -36.14
C ARG A 146 -7.59 12.40 -36.31
N PRO A 147 -8.00 12.74 -37.54
CA PRO A 147 -9.18 13.57 -37.75
C PRO A 147 -10.49 12.97 -37.22
N ASP A 148 -10.55 11.66 -37.03
CA ASP A 148 -11.71 10.89 -36.63
C ASP A 148 -11.45 10.01 -35.40
N GLY A 149 -10.43 10.36 -34.57
CA GLY A 149 -10.09 9.63 -33.37
C GLY A 149 -8.64 9.72 -32.98
N TRP A 150 -8.08 8.64 -32.46
CA TRP A 150 -6.68 8.53 -32.09
C TRP A 150 -6.20 7.08 -32.21
N VAL A 151 -4.90 6.92 -32.39
CA VAL A 151 -4.24 5.64 -32.60
C VAL A 151 -3.25 5.39 -31.47
N VAL A 152 -3.15 4.14 -31.06
CA VAL A 152 -2.15 3.63 -30.10
C VAL A 152 -1.35 2.54 -30.78
N GLU A 153 -0.04 2.56 -30.62
CA GLU A 153 0.85 1.44 -30.86
C GLU A 153 1.63 1.09 -29.60
N MET A 154 1.75 -0.19 -29.34
CA MET A 154 2.47 -0.73 -28.18
C MET A 154 3.43 -1.83 -28.62
N ARG A 155 4.66 -1.81 -28.10
CA ARG A 155 5.61 -2.92 -28.14
C ARG A 155 5.90 -3.37 -26.73
N ILE A 156 5.47 -4.59 -26.39
CA ILE A 156 5.60 -5.19 -25.06
C ILE A 156 6.63 -6.31 -25.16
N PRO A 157 7.89 -6.06 -24.75
CA PRO A 157 8.97 -7.05 -24.90
C PRO A 157 8.82 -8.17 -23.87
N TYR A 158 9.24 -9.38 -24.24
CA TYR A 158 9.17 -10.55 -23.36
C TYR A 158 10.05 -10.44 -22.10
N ILE A 159 10.94 -9.46 -22.01
CA ILE A 159 11.62 -9.15 -20.75
C ILE A 159 10.64 -8.68 -19.66
N SER A 160 9.53 -8.06 -20.06
CA SER A 160 8.47 -7.58 -19.17
C SER A 160 7.37 -8.60 -18.92
N LEU A 161 7.36 -9.73 -19.63
CA LEU A 161 6.37 -10.79 -19.49
C LEU A 161 6.99 -12.09 -18.97
N ARG A 162 6.24 -12.83 -18.17
CA ARG A 162 6.60 -14.18 -17.73
C ARG A 162 5.54 -15.13 -18.24
N PHE A 163 5.93 -16.26 -18.82
CA PHE A 163 5.02 -17.23 -19.39
C PHE A 163 5.58 -18.66 -19.30
N SER A 164 4.73 -19.67 -19.48
CA SER A 164 5.16 -21.07 -19.46
C SER A 164 5.97 -21.42 -20.70
N LYS A 165 6.97 -22.30 -20.53
CA LYS A 165 7.73 -22.84 -21.66
C LYS A 165 6.94 -23.94 -22.37
N LYS A 166 6.26 -23.60 -23.45
CA LYS A 166 5.49 -24.50 -24.30
C LYS A 166 5.70 -24.18 -25.75
N GLU A 167 5.71 -25.19 -26.63
CA GLU A 167 5.80 -24.97 -28.09
C GLU A 167 4.61 -24.20 -28.65
N VAL A 168 3.40 -24.54 -28.15
CA VAL A 168 2.17 -23.86 -28.48
C VAL A 168 1.52 -23.36 -27.20
N GLN A 169 1.28 -22.06 -27.14
CA GLN A 169 0.73 -21.41 -25.96
C GLN A 169 -0.67 -20.83 -26.26
N THR A 170 -1.49 -20.78 -25.23
CA THR A 170 -2.72 -20.01 -25.21
C THR A 170 -2.70 -19.12 -23.98
N TRP A 171 -2.81 -17.83 -24.18
CA TRP A 171 -2.88 -16.83 -23.10
C TRP A 171 -4.32 -16.36 -22.90
N GLY A 172 -4.66 -15.93 -21.70
CA GLY A 172 -5.82 -15.07 -21.52
C GLY A 172 -5.53 -13.69 -22.10
N LEU A 173 -6.51 -13.08 -22.75
CA LEU A 173 -6.40 -11.78 -23.41
C LEU A 173 -7.63 -10.94 -23.14
N GLN A 174 -7.40 -9.67 -22.85
CA GLN A 174 -8.50 -8.71 -22.77
C GLN A 174 -8.03 -7.34 -23.31
N PHE A 175 -8.96 -6.60 -23.90
CA PHE A 175 -8.79 -5.19 -24.27
C PHE A 175 -9.87 -4.36 -23.60
N LEU A 176 -9.48 -3.17 -23.15
CA LEU A 176 -10.36 -2.17 -22.56
C LEU A 176 -10.17 -0.84 -23.29
N ARG A 177 -11.26 -0.26 -23.74
CA ARG A 177 -11.36 1.16 -24.04
C ARG A 177 -12.13 1.83 -22.91
N PHE A 178 -11.54 2.88 -22.34
CA PHE A 178 -12.21 3.75 -21.38
C PHE A 178 -12.46 5.13 -21.99
N THR A 179 -13.71 5.57 -21.96
CA THR A 179 -14.15 6.88 -22.46
C THR A 179 -14.61 7.74 -21.27
N ARG A 180 -13.81 8.72 -20.92
CA ARG A 180 -14.01 9.53 -19.70
C ARG A 180 -15.29 10.34 -19.70
N ARG A 181 -15.70 10.91 -20.84
CA ARG A 181 -16.89 11.76 -20.91
C ARG A 181 -18.17 11.04 -20.47
N THR A 182 -18.26 9.75 -20.70
CA THR A 182 -19.37 8.87 -20.31
C THR A 182 -19.04 7.96 -19.13
N ASN A 183 -17.79 7.93 -18.68
CA ASN A 183 -17.22 6.92 -17.80
C ASN A 183 -17.49 5.49 -18.30
N GLU A 184 -17.48 5.31 -19.61
CA GLU A 184 -17.72 4.02 -20.23
C GLU A 184 -16.47 3.14 -20.19
N SER A 185 -16.63 1.92 -19.68
CA SER A 185 -15.65 0.85 -19.81
C SER A 185 -16.18 -0.18 -20.78
N ALA A 186 -15.61 -0.23 -21.99
CA ALA A 186 -15.95 -1.19 -23.03
C ALA A 186 -14.83 -2.22 -23.20
N TYR A 187 -15.18 -3.49 -23.11
CA TYR A 187 -14.25 -4.61 -23.18
C TYR A 187 -14.46 -5.43 -24.45
N TRP A 188 -13.39 -6.01 -24.97
CA TRP A 188 -13.49 -6.94 -26.10
C TRP A 188 -14.24 -8.22 -25.72
N ASN A 189 -13.78 -8.95 -24.68
CA ASN A 189 -14.57 -10.04 -24.11
C ASN A 189 -15.47 -9.45 -23.01
N PRO A 190 -16.79 -9.73 -23.01
CA PRO A 190 -17.70 -9.13 -22.03
C PRO A 190 -17.29 -9.41 -20.60
N VAL A 191 -17.20 -8.35 -19.75
CA VAL A 191 -16.93 -8.46 -18.31
C VAL A 191 -18.23 -8.18 -17.55
N ASP A 192 -18.85 -9.24 -17.03
CA ASP A 192 -20.11 -9.15 -16.27
C ASP A 192 -19.85 -8.73 -14.83
N PRO A 193 -20.36 -7.59 -14.34
CA PRO A 193 -20.16 -7.13 -12.97
C PRO A 193 -20.85 -8.02 -11.91
N LYS A 194 -21.71 -8.95 -12.31
CA LYS A 194 -22.29 -9.96 -11.42
C LYS A 194 -21.34 -11.12 -11.14
N VAL A 195 -20.37 -11.34 -12.03
CA VAL A 195 -19.39 -12.42 -11.87
C VAL A 195 -18.22 -11.88 -11.04
N ALA A 196 -17.86 -12.59 -10.00
CA ALA A 196 -16.72 -12.24 -9.19
C ALA A 196 -15.41 -12.55 -9.92
N GLY A 197 -14.44 -11.63 -9.86
CA GLY A 197 -13.15 -11.74 -10.53
C GLY A 197 -13.12 -11.01 -11.86
N PHE A 198 -11.90 -10.68 -12.30
CA PHE A 198 -11.65 -9.96 -13.56
C PHE A 198 -10.87 -10.84 -14.56
N VAL A 199 -9.73 -11.41 -14.16
CA VAL A 199 -8.86 -12.23 -15.03
C VAL A 199 -9.58 -13.50 -15.52
N ASN A 200 -10.43 -14.08 -14.70
CA ASN A 200 -11.26 -15.25 -15.06
C ASN A 200 -12.32 -14.97 -16.13
N GLN A 201 -12.47 -13.71 -16.55
CA GLN A 201 -13.40 -13.29 -17.59
C GLN A 201 -12.67 -12.86 -18.89
N PHE A 202 -11.40 -13.19 -19.04
CA PHE A 202 -10.64 -12.88 -20.26
C PHE A 202 -11.04 -13.80 -21.41
N GLY A 203 -10.92 -13.29 -22.63
CA GLY A 203 -10.91 -14.06 -23.85
C GLY A 203 -9.59 -14.83 -24.02
N LYS A 204 -9.39 -15.46 -25.18
CA LYS A 204 -8.21 -16.28 -25.46
C LYS A 204 -7.41 -15.73 -26.62
N TYR A 205 -6.10 -15.75 -26.49
CA TYR A 205 -5.10 -15.55 -27.54
C TYR A 205 -4.43 -16.90 -27.77
N ALA A 206 -4.90 -17.60 -28.79
CA ALA A 206 -4.58 -19.00 -29.05
C ALA A 206 -3.46 -19.15 -30.07
N ASN A 207 -2.79 -20.31 -30.05
CA ASN A 207 -1.80 -20.71 -31.04
C ASN A 207 -0.57 -19.81 -31.17
N LEU A 208 -0.08 -19.23 -30.04
CA LEU A 208 1.24 -18.62 -30.01
C LEU A 208 2.29 -19.73 -30.13
N LYS A 209 3.00 -19.79 -31.26
CA LYS A 209 3.92 -20.89 -31.57
C LYS A 209 5.37 -20.44 -31.54
N ASN A 210 6.22 -21.32 -31.02
CA ASN A 210 7.68 -21.22 -31.14
C ASN A 210 8.23 -19.86 -30.71
N ILE A 211 7.74 -19.34 -29.55
CA ILE A 211 8.32 -18.14 -28.95
C ILE A 211 9.64 -18.53 -28.31
N GLN A 212 10.73 -17.94 -28.78
CA GLN A 212 12.08 -18.11 -28.21
C GLN A 212 12.55 -16.77 -27.65
N PRO A 213 12.20 -16.41 -26.43
CA PRO A 213 12.59 -15.12 -25.91
C PRO A 213 14.10 -15.05 -25.73
N PRO A 214 14.71 -13.91 -26.02
CA PRO A 214 16.13 -13.70 -25.76
C PRO A 214 16.40 -13.70 -24.26
N LEU A 215 17.71 -13.82 -23.90
CA LEU A 215 18.13 -13.74 -22.51
C LEU A 215 17.58 -12.49 -21.83
N ARG A 216 16.83 -12.68 -20.76
CA ARG A 216 16.23 -11.60 -19.96
C ARG A 216 17.17 -11.15 -18.87
N LEU A 217 18.12 -10.26 -19.21
CA LEU A 217 19.09 -9.72 -18.27
C LEU A 217 19.10 -8.20 -18.38
N SER A 218 18.80 -7.54 -17.29
CA SER A 218 18.88 -6.09 -17.20
C SER A 218 19.60 -5.64 -15.93
N PHE A 219 20.25 -4.49 -16.04
CA PHE A 219 20.94 -3.82 -14.96
C PHE A 219 20.38 -2.40 -14.85
N ALA A 220 20.13 -1.95 -13.64
CA ALA A 220 19.75 -0.58 -13.37
C ALA A 220 20.68 0.00 -12.29
N PRO A 221 21.96 0.31 -12.64
CA PRO A 221 22.83 1.02 -11.73
C PRO A 221 22.24 2.39 -11.38
N TYR A 222 22.42 2.79 -10.13
CA TYR A 222 22.02 4.11 -9.68
C TYR A 222 23.10 4.77 -8.85
N LEU A 223 23.08 6.08 -8.92
CA LEU A 223 23.89 6.97 -8.09
C LEU A 223 22.94 7.98 -7.45
N SER A 224 23.06 8.15 -6.15
CA SER A 224 22.32 9.17 -5.41
C SER A 224 23.26 9.95 -4.49
N GLY A 225 22.91 11.21 -4.24
CA GLY A 225 23.61 12.04 -3.29
C GLY A 225 22.79 13.26 -2.93
N GLY A 226 23.17 13.88 -1.83
CA GLY A 226 22.48 15.08 -1.38
C GLY A 226 23.18 15.75 -0.20
N ILE A 227 22.61 16.87 0.16
CA ILE A 227 23.02 17.66 1.31
C ILE A 227 21.80 17.97 2.16
N ARG A 228 21.94 17.75 3.46
CA ARG A 228 20.93 18.08 4.45
C ARG A 228 21.44 19.17 5.36
N PHE A 229 20.67 20.23 5.46
CA PHE A 229 20.86 21.31 6.42
C PHE A 229 19.88 21.06 7.57
N ASN A 230 20.41 20.71 8.71
CA ASN A 230 19.60 20.41 9.90
C ASN A 230 19.21 21.71 10.63
N PRO A 231 18.08 21.70 11.37
CA PRO A 231 17.68 22.84 12.17
C PRO A 231 18.74 23.21 13.21
N PRO A 232 18.85 24.47 13.63
CA PRO A 232 19.70 24.92 14.73
C PRO A 232 19.49 24.06 15.99
N GLY A 233 20.58 23.73 16.66
CA GLY A 233 20.57 22.85 17.86
C GLY A 233 20.75 21.36 17.55
N SER A 234 20.74 20.97 16.27
CA SER A 234 21.07 19.61 15.86
C SER A 234 22.57 19.32 16.06
N PRO A 235 22.98 18.06 16.35
CA PRO A 235 24.39 17.70 16.57
C PRO A 235 25.31 18.04 15.39
N LYS A 236 24.76 18.04 14.17
CA LYS A 236 25.45 18.49 12.95
C LYS A 236 24.55 19.47 12.20
N SER A 237 25.08 20.63 11.88
CA SER A 237 24.36 21.63 11.08
C SER A 237 24.17 21.20 9.61
N THR A 238 25.15 20.48 9.08
CA THR A 238 25.16 20.05 7.68
C THR A 238 25.63 18.60 7.59
N GLU A 239 24.90 17.81 6.78
CA GLU A 239 25.24 16.42 6.49
C GLU A 239 25.26 16.22 4.97
N VAL A 240 26.36 15.70 4.45
CA VAL A 240 26.45 15.25 3.06
C VAL A 240 26.28 13.73 3.04
N PHE A 241 25.44 13.24 2.17
CA PHE A 241 25.21 11.80 2.00
C PHE A 241 25.27 11.40 0.53
N GLY A 242 25.64 10.18 0.31
CA GLY A 242 25.64 9.61 -1.03
C GLY A 242 25.64 8.09 -0.95
N SER A 243 25.05 7.47 -1.93
CA SER A 243 25.07 6.04 -2.12
C SER A 243 25.08 5.68 -3.61
N GLY A 244 25.60 4.52 -3.91
CA GLY A 244 25.52 3.94 -5.25
C GLY A 244 25.26 2.46 -5.13
N GLY A 245 24.43 1.95 -6.01
CA GLY A 245 24.04 0.57 -6.03
C GLY A 245 23.54 0.14 -7.40
N ALA A 246 22.97 -1.04 -7.46
CA ALA A 246 22.42 -1.54 -8.71
C ALA A 246 21.27 -2.50 -8.44
N ASP A 247 20.24 -2.38 -9.24
CA ASP A 247 19.20 -3.40 -9.36
C ASP A 247 19.54 -4.29 -10.56
N VAL A 248 19.45 -5.60 -10.35
CA VAL A 248 19.72 -6.62 -11.36
C VAL A 248 18.48 -7.48 -11.51
N LYS A 249 17.96 -7.61 -12.72
CA LYS A 249 16.87 -8.50 -13.03
C LYS A 249 17.33 -9.54 -14.03
N TYR A 250 17.33 -10.81 -13.61
CA TYR A 250 17.77 -11.94 -14.41
C TYR A 250 16.66 -12.97 -14.58
N GLY A 251 16.19 -13.15 -15.80
CA GLY A 251 15.30 -14.25 -16.15
C GLY A 251 16.08 -15.54 -16.28
N ILE A 252 15.98 -16.40 -15.28
CA ILE A 252 16.66 -17.72 -15.25
C ILE A 252 16.13 -18.58 -16.40
N ASN A 253 14.83 -18.52 -16.61
CA ASN A 253 14.12 -19.07 -17.76
C ASN A 253 12.84 -18.25 -18.03
N GLU A 254 11.98 -18.68 -18.92
CA GLU A 254 10.77 -17.95 -19.33
C GLU A 254 9.80 -17.69 -18.16
N SER A 255 9.82 -18.57 -17.15
CA SER A 255 8.88 -18.56 -16.02
C SER A 255 9.45 -17.93 -14.75
N PHE A 256 10.77 -18.02 -14.54
CA PHE A 256 11.41 -17.61 -13.30
C PHE A 256 12.35 -16.43 -13.48
N THR A 257 12.32 -15.53 -12.53
CA THR A 257 13.17 -14.34 -12.48
C THR A 257 13.83 -14.22 -11.11
N LEU A 258 15.09 -13.81 -11.10
CA LEU A 258 15.82 -13.34 -9.94
C LEU A 258 15.90 -11.81 -10.02
N ASP A 259 15.33 -11.12 -9.04
CA ASP A 259 15.48 -9.69 -8.84
C ASP A 259 16.42 -9.47 -7.65
N ALA A 260 17.49 -8.72 -7.83
CA ALA A 260 18.49 -8.44 -6.79
C ALA A 260 18.71 -6.94 -6.67
N THR A 261 18.80 -6.43 -5.44
CA THR A 261 19.26 -5.07 -5.16
C THR A 261 20.49 -5.10 -4.27
N LEU A 262 21.49 -4.32 -4.65
CA LEU A 262 22.75 -4.16 -3.91
C LEU A 262 22.82 -2.73 -3.37
N ILE A 263 23.03 -2.59 -2.06
CA ILE A 263 23.14 -1.32 -1.34
C ILE A 263 21.95 -0.39 -1.66
N PRO A 264 20.71 -0.81 -1.37
CA PRO A 264 19.53 -0.02 -1.72
C PRO A 264 19.52 1.35 -1.04
N ASP A 265 19.21 2.40 -1.81
CA ASP A 265 19.00 3.74 -1.33
C ASP A 265 17.51 4.08 -1.27
N PHE A 266 17.04 4.48 -0.11
CA PHE A 266 15.64 4.80 0.16
C PHE A 266 15.41 6.30 0.44
N GLY A 267 16.39 7.16 0.17
CA GLY A 267 16.36 8.59 0.53
C GLY A 267 15.34 9.43 -0.23
N GLN A 268 14.91 9.00 -1.42
CA GLN A 268 14.05 9.81 -2.30
C GLN A 268 12.62 9.29 -2.40
N VAL A 269 12.00 9.07 -1.26
CA VAL A 269 10.57 8.75 -1.15
C VAL A 269 9.83 9.88 -0.47
N ILE A 270 8.53 9.99 -0.76
CA ILE A 270 7.63 10.93 -0.07
C ILE A 270 7.68 10.66 1.44
N SER A 271 7.70 11.73 2.23
CA SER A 271 7.72 11.65 3.69
C SER A 271 6.47 10.96 4.22
N ASP A 272 6.64 10.09 5.22
CA ASP A 272 5.53 9.39 5.87
C ASP A 272 4.57 10.38 6.56
N ASN A 273 3.27 10.03 6.60
CA ASN A 273 2.25 10.81 7.29
C ASN A 273 2.27 10.54 8.78
N VAL A 274 3.25 11.09 9.49
CA VAL A 274 3.33 10.98 10.95
C VAL A 274 2.17 11.72 11.60
N VAL A 275 1.58 11.12 12.65
CA VAL A 275 0.53 11.70 13.50
C VAL A 275 0.89 11.56 14.96
N ASN A 276 0.24 12.31 15.84
CA ASN A 276 0.35 12.13 17.30
C ASN A 276 -0.38 10.84 17.69
N ASN A 277 0.35 9.75 17.86
CA ASN A 277 -0.22 8.45 18.18
C ASN A 277 -0.54 8.36 19.67
N LEU A 278 -1.81 8.48 20.00
CA LEU A 278 -2.34 8.38 21.36
C LEU A 278 -2.68 6.95 21.79
N THR A 279 -2.46 5.99 20.91
CA THR A 279 -2.67 4.56 21.21
C THR A 279 -1.35 3.91 21.58
N PRO A 280 -1.38 2.81 22.35
CA PRO A 280 -0.17 2.06 22.68
C PRO A 280 0.36 1.21 21.51
N PHE A 281 -0.33 1.20 20.39
CA PHE A 281 -0.01 0.36 19.26
C PHE A 281 0.92 1.05 18.27
N GLU A 282 1.74 0.27 17.60
CA GLU A 282 2.62 0.75 16.54
C GLU A 282 1.82 1.30 15.37
N GLN A 283 2.20 2.48 14.87
CA GLN A 283 1.65 3.03 13.64
C GLN A 283 2.23 2.29 12.43
N GLN A 284 1.35 1.79 11.58
CA GLN A 284 1.73 1.14 10.32
C GLN A 284 1.87 2.16 9.20
N PHE A 285 2.96 2.10 8.44
CA PHE A 285 3.22 2.95 7.28
C PHE A 285 3.18 2.15 5.98
N GLN A 286 2.73 2.78 4.92
CA GLN A 286 2.78 2.19 3.58
C GLN A 286 4.23 2.02 3.11
N GLU A 287 4.46 0.99 2.30
CA GLU A 287 5.75 0.77 1.67
C GLU A 287 5.88 1.64 0.43
N ASN A 288 6.92 2.46 0.38
CA ASN A 288 7.22 3.37 -0.73
C ASN A 288 8.55 3.04 -1.42
N ARG A 289 9.27 2.02 -0.96
CA ARG A 289 10.57 1.59 -1.52
C ARG A 289 10.34 0.61 -2.66
N SER A 290 10.69 0.99 -3.89
CA SER A 290 10.37 0.25 -5.12
C SER A 290 10.72 -1.24 -5.08
N PHE A 291 11.89 -1.60 -4.53
CA PHE A 291 12.27 -3.01 -4.41
C PHE A 291 11.27 -3.82 -3.58
N PHE A 292 10.68 -3.24 -2.52
CA PHE A 292 9.74 -3.93 -1.62
C PHE A 292 8.28 -3.84 -2.07
N THR A 293 7.96 -3.06 -3.09
CA THR A 293 6.63 -2.98 -3.68
C THR A 293 6.53 -3.80 -4.97
N GLU A 294 7.56 -3.77 -5.79
CA GLU A 294 7.60 -4.43 -7.10
C GLU A 294 7.70 -5.96 -6.98
N GLY A 295 6.83 -6.69 -7.67
CA GLY A 295 6.90 -8.14 -7.79
C GLY A 295 6.66 -8.91 -6.50
N THR A 296 5.81 -8.38 -5.62
CA THR A 296 5.49 -8.95 -4.30
C THR A 296 4.21 -9.75 -4.25
N GLU A 297 3.54 -9.96 -5.37
CA GLU A 297 2.25 -10.65 -5.46
C GLU A 297 2.21 -12.04 -4.79
N LEU A 298 3.31 -12.77 -4.83
CA LEU A 298 3.43 -14.05 -4.11
C LEU A 298 3.67 -13.83 -2.60
N PHE A 299 4.53 -12.88 -2.25
CA PHE A 299 4.96 -12.66 -0.86
C PHE A 299 3.87 -12.02 0.02
N ASN A 300 2.92 -11.31 -0.59
CA ASN A 300 1.82 -10.63 0.12
C ASN A 300 0.59 -11.52 0.37
N LYS A 301 0.53 -12.73 -0.21
CA LYS A 301 -0.66 -13.59 -0.14
C LYS A 301 -1.10 -13.94 1.27
N SER A 302 -0.16 -14.25 2.15
CA SER A 302 -0.46 -14.66 3.53
C SER A 302 -0.50 -13.51 4.54
N ALA A 303 -0.27 -12.25 4.09
CA ALA A 303 -0.18 -11.07 4.96
C ALA A 303 0.83 -11.26 6.13
N LEU A 304 1.91 -11.99 5.90
CA LEU A 304 3.02 -12.22 6.84
C LEU A 304 4.26 -11.38 6.52
N PHE A 305 4.16 -10.52 5.50
CA PHE A 305 5.26 -9.67 5.06
C PHE A 305 4.91 -8.19 5.23
N TYR A 306 5.43 -7.61 6.30
CA TYR A 306 5.46 -6.17 6.50
C TYR A 306 6.89 -5.68 6.24
N SER A 307 7.17 -5.28 5.02
CA SER A 307 8.50 -4.96 4.52
C SER A 307 9.21 -3.84 5.30
N ARG A 308 8.45 -2.95 5.97
CA ARG A 308 8.99 -1.91 6.85
C ARG A 308 9.75 -2.45 8.07
N ARG A 309 9.62 -3.74 8.40
CA ARG A 309 10.48 -4.41 9.40
C ARG A 309 11.94 -4.44 8.96
N ILE A 310 12.17 -4.57 7.64
CA ILE A 310 13.53 -4.59 7.07
C ILE A 310 14.00 -3.15 6.89
N GLY A 311 15.08 -2.79 7.60
CA GLY A 311 15.59 -1.42 7.64
C GLY A 311 14.87 -0.49 8.63
N ALA A 312 14.04 -1.04 9.53
CA ALA A 312 13.44 -0.32 10.64
C ALA A 312 14.52 0.31 11.57
N PRO A 313 14.14 1.23 12.45
CA PRO A 313 15.05 1.68 13.51
C PRO A 313 15.61 0.49 14.29
N PRO A 314 16.91 0.50 14.65
CA PRO A 314 17.50 -0.55 15.47
C PRO A 314 16.71 -0.78 16.76
N THR A 315 16.54 -2.05 17.16
CA THR A 315 15.76 -2.42 18.36
C THR A 315 16.28 -1.77 19.65
N GLY A 316 17.56 -1.47 19.71
CA GLY A 316 18.21 -0.74 20.80
C GLY A 316 18.21 0.78 20.70
N TYR A 317 17.68 1.36 19.60
CA TYR A 317 17.73 2.80 19.37
C TYR A 317 17.15 3.63 20.52
N ASN A 318 15.91 3.35 20.91
CA ASN A 318 15.23 4.07 21.99
C ASN A 318 15.85 3.81 23.37
N ASN A 319 16.49 2.65 23.56
CA ASN A 319 17.18 2.37 24.81
C ASN A 319 18.42 3.25 24.98
N ILE A 320 19.13 3.56 23.90
CA ILE A 320 20.26 4.50 23.92
C ILE A 320 19.76 5.90 24.23
N GLU A 321 18.73 6.38 23.55
CA GLU A 321 18.14 7.70 23.79
C GLU A 321 17.61 7.83 25.22
N GLY A 322 16.89 6.85 25.74
CA GLY A 322 16.33 6.84 27.08
C GLY A 322 17.38 6.73 28.21
N SER A 323 18.50 6.05 27.94
CA SER A 323 19.54 5.84 28.97
C SER A 323 20.61 6.93 28.98
N TYR A 324 20.89 7.56 27.85
CA TYR A 324 22.03 8.44 27.62
C TYR A 324 21.65 9.78 26.98
N GLY A 325 20.41 10.01 26.60
CA GLY A 325 19.94 11.26 25.94
C GLY A 325 19.85 12.46 26.88
N ASP A 326 19.81 12.25 28.21
CA ASP A 326 19.78 13.31 29.19
C ASP A 326 21.10 14.08 29.16
N THR A 327 21.03 15.41 29.22
CA THR A 327 22.19 16.31 29.31
C THR A 327 23.00 16.09 30.61
N ALA A 328 22.39 15.63 31.70
CA ALA A 328 23.02 15.24 32.96
C ALA A 328 23.67 13.84 32.89
N SER A 329 23.46 13.06 31.83
CA SER A 329 24.09 11.75 31.69
C SER A 329 25.61 11.83 31.70
N PRO A 330 26.32 10.88 32.36
CA PRO A 330 27.79 10.81 32.31
C PRO A 330 28.31 10.48 30.93
N TYR A 331 27.41 10.12 29.99
CA TYR A 331 27.74 9.88 28.61
C TYR A 331 27.09 10.90 27.69
N ARG A 332 27.73 11.20 26.55
CA ARG A 332 27.15 11.94 25.43
C ARG A 332 27.02 11.01 24.24
N ILE A 333 25.85 11.00 23.62
CA ILE A 333 25.62 10.27 22.38
C ILE A 333 26.36 11.01 21.24
N LEU A 334 27.37 10.35 20.65
CA LEU A 334 28.05 10.85 19.45
C LEU A 334 27.33 10.47 18.18
N LYS A 335 26.76 9.25 18.16
CA LYS A 335 26.02 8.70 17.02
C LYS A 335 25.05 7.63 17.48
N ASN A 336 23.81 7.72 17.04
CA ASN A 336 22.80 6.67 17.20
C ASN A 336 22.03 6.58 15.89
N PRO A 337 22.35 5.64 14.99
CA PRO A 337 21.71 5.56 13.69
C PRO A 337 20.22 5.19 13.84
N PRO A 338 19.29 5.98 13.26
CA PRO A 338 17.84 5.73 13.35
C PRO A 338 17.31 4.72 12.33
N VAL A 339 18.16 4.21 11.43
CA VAL A 339 17.79 3.28 10.36
C VAL A 339 18.81 2.17 10.27
N THR A 340 18.33 0.93 10.19
CA THR A 340 19.19 -0.24 9.99
C THR A 340 19.59 -0.35 8.53
N LYS A 341 20.89 -0.46 8.26
CA LYS A 341 21.42 -0.57 6.90
C LYS A 341 21.13 -1.94 6.32
N LEU A 342 20.71 -1.96 5.06
CA LEU A 342 20.53 -3.19 4.28
C LEU A 342 21.79 -3.44 3.42
N TYR A 343 22.34 -4.66 3.50
CA TYR A 343 23.44 -5.07 2.64
C TYR A 343 22.95 -5.46 1.26
N ASN A 344 21.95 -6.34 1.21
CA ASN A 344 21.35 -6.80 -0.03
C ASN A 344 19.91 -7.29 0.21
N ALA A 345 19.17 -7.37 -0.87
CA ALA A 345 17.92 -8.13 -0.90
C ALA A 345 17.75 -8.81 -2.26
N LEU A 346 17.19 -10.01 -2.22
CA LEU A 346 17.00 -10.88 -3.37
C LEU A 346 15.54 -11.36 -3.40
N LYS A 347 14.94 -11.41 -4.59
CA LYS A 347 13.64 -12.04 -4.85
C LYS A 347 13.79 -13.01 -6.01
N PHE A 348 13.61 -14.28 -5.75
CA PHE A 348 13.41 -15.29 -6.78
C PHE A 348 11.92 -15.60 -6.86
N SER A 349 11.30 -15.49 -8.03
CA SER A 349 9.88 -15.76 -8.19
C SER A 349 9.54 -16.22 -9.60
N GLY A 350 8.51 -17.05 -9.69
CA GLY A 350 8.00 -17.55 -10.95
C GLY A 350 6.89 -18.57 -10.76
N ARG A 351 6.36 -19.08 -11.88
CA ARG A 351 5.31 -20.08 -11.88
C ARG A 351 5.61 -21.19 -12.88
N THR A 352 5.48 -22.43 -12.44
CA THR A 352 5.69 -23.61 -13.29
C THR A 352 4.54 -23.81 -14.28
N GLU A 353 4.72 -24.70 -15.26
CA GLU A 353 3.68 -25.09 -16.20
C GLU A 353 2.45 -25.71 -15.52
N LYS A 354 2.64 -26.36 -14.37
CA LYS A 354 1.58 -26.91 -13.53
C LYS A 354 0.92 -25.88 -12.63
N LYS A 355 1.17 -24.58 -12.89
CA LYS A 355 0.62 -23.43 -12.17
C LYS A 355 1.06 -23.33 -10.69
N LEU A 356 2.17 -23.99 -10.32
CA LEU A 356 2.78 -23.82 -9.00
C LEU A 356 3.66 -22.57 -9.03
N GLY A 357 3.27 -21.54 -8.29
CA GLY A 357 4.06 -20.35 -8.00
C GLY A 357 5.10 -20.66 -6.92
N ILE A 358 6.35 -20.27 -7.14
CA ILE A 358 7.44 -20.41 -6.18
C ILE A 358 8.03 -19.03 -5.97
N GLY A 359 8.09 -18.60 -4.71
CA GLY A 359 8.71 -17.34 -4.30
C GLY A 359 9.72 -17.57 -3.19
N VAL A 360 10.92 -17.04 -3.34
CA VAL A 360 11.93 -16.96 -2.29
C VAL A 360 12.41 -15.53 -2.20
N PHE A 361 12.23 -14.93 -1.03
CA PHE A 361 12.77 -13.63 -0.69
C PHE A 361 13.85 -13.79 0.36
N ASN A 362 14.95 -13.04 0.23
CA ASN A 362 15.99 -12.96 1.24
C ASN A 362 16.51 -11.53 1.35
N ALA A 363 16.73 -11.07 2.58
CA ALA A 363 17.35 -9.79 2.86
C ALA A 363 18.30 -9.90 4.06
N VAL A 364 19.43 -9.21 4.00
CA VAL A 364 20.43 -9.19 5.07
C VAL A 364 20.69 -7.76 5.52
N THR A 365 20.45 -7.47 6.80
CA THR A 365 20.74 -6.17 7.40
C THR A 365 22.02 -6.19 8.22
N ALA A 366 22.73 -5.06 8.20
CA ALA A 366 23.98 -4.88 8.92
C ALA A 366 23.80 -4.80 10.43
N PRO A 367 24.77 -5.21 11.25
CA PRO A 367 24.79 -4.87 12.67
C PRO A 367 24.95 -3.37 12.83
N MET A 368 24.17 -2.78 13.75
CA MET A 368 24.20 -1.35 14.02
C MET A 368 24.78 -1.06 15.39
N TYR A 369 25.42 0.10 15.51
CA TYR A 369 26.11 0.51 16.73
C TYR A 369 25.84 1.98 17.03
N ALA A 370 25.53 2.28 18.28
CA ALA A 370 25.59 3.62 18.84
C ALA A 370 27.03 3.91 19.34
N GLN A 371 27.48 5.15 19.19
CA GLN A 371 28.75 5.64 19.72
C GLN A 371 28.50 6.58 20.88
N LEU A 372 29.08 6.29 22.03
CA LEU A 372 28.95 7.01 23.28
C LEU A 372 30.31 7.55 23.74
N HIS A 373 30.32 8.80 24.15
CA HIS A 373 31.51 9.46 24.76
C HIS A 373 31.31 9.60 26.26
N GLN A 374 32.18 9.00 27.05
CA GLN A 374 32.18 9.15 28.49
C GLN A 374 32.85 10.48 28.91
N ARG A 375 32.06 11.38 29.52
CA ARG A 375 32.48 12.75 29.80
C ARG A 375 33.67 12.83 30.78
N ALA A 376 33.72 11.93 31.75
CA ALA A 376 34.75 11.93 32.82
C ALA A 376 36.11 11.38 32.35
N SER A 377 36.10 10.32 31.51
CA SER A 377 37.35 9.66 31.07
C SER A 377 37.80 10.08 29.68
N GLY A 378 36.92 10.74 28.89
CA GLY A 378 37.17 11.01 27.49
C GLY A 378 37.14 9.77 26.58
N PHE A 379 36.70 8.63 27.12
CA PHE A 379 36.70 7.36 26.39
C PHE A 379 35.45 7.21 25.50
N ASP A 380 35.69 6.81 24.27
CA ASP A 380 34.62 6.48 23.31
C ASP A 380 34.33 4.99 23.34
N SER A 381 33.06 4.64 23.47
CA SER A 381 32.58 3.26 23.47
C SER A 381 31.54 3.01 22.37
N SER A 382 31.41 1.77 21.95
CA SER A 382 30.44 1.37 20.91
C SER A 382 29.48 0.35 21.50
N VAL A 383 28.19 0.63 21.42
CA VAL A 383 27.11 -0.24 21.92
C VAL A 383 26.33 -0.76 20.73
N ARG A 384 26.23 -2.09 20.60
CA ARG A 384 25.43 -2.71 19.55
C ARG A 384 23.95 -2.45 19.78
N THR A 385 23.29 -1.84 18.81
CA THR A 385 21.86 -1.50 18.85
C THR A 385 21.00 -2.43 17.99
N GLU A 386 21.62 -3.10 16.98
CA GLU A 386 20.97 -4.13 16.17
C GLU A 386 21.97 -5.24 15.84
N PRO A 387 21.58 -6.53 15.90
CA PRO A 387 22.41 -7.63 15.38
C PRO A 387 22.38 -7.67 13.86
N LEU A 388 23.36 -8.36 13.25
CA LEU A 388 23.24 -8.81 11.85
C LEU A 388 22.02 -9.73 11.77
N THR A 389 21.10 -9.43 10.86
CA THR A 389 19.83 -10.14 10.74
C THR A 389 19.60 -10.60 9.31
N ASN A 390 19.21 -11.85 9.15
CA ASN A 390 18.79 -12.46 7.91
C ASN A 390 17.26 -12.67 7.93
N TYR A 391 16.58 -12.15 6.93
CA TYR A 391 15.15 -12.31 6.70
C TYR A 391 14.94 -13.21 5.49
N THR A 392 14.14 -14.26 5.63
CA THR A 392 13.82 -15.18 4.52
C THR A 392 12.33 -15.43 4.46
N ILE A 393 11.77 -15.42 3.25
CA ILE A 393 10.38 -15.83 2.98
C ILE A 393 10.39 -16.87 1.89
N LEU A 394 9.68 -17.99 2.11
CA LEU A 394 9.38 -19.01 1.12
C LEU A 394 7.88 -19.02 0.86
N VAL A 395 7.47 -19.02 -0.40
CA VAL A 395 6.07 -19.14 -0.82
C VAL A 395 5.94 -20.23 -1.86
N LEU A 396 4.97 -21.10 -1.66
CA LEU A 396 4.52 -22.11 -2.62
C LEU A 396 3.01 -21.90 -2.85
N ASP A 397 2.64 -21.50 -4.07
CA ASP A 397 1.26 -21.13 -4.42
C ASP A 397 0.73 -21.97 -5.57
N GLN A 398 -0.09 -22.96 -5.25
CA GLN A 398 -0.73 -23.79 -6.25
C GLN A 398 -2.07 -23.18 -6.70
N ALA A 399 -2.12 -22.72 -7.95
CA ALA A 399 -3.35 -22.33 -8.60
C ALA A 399 -3.99 -23.55 -9.27
N PHE A 400 -5.32 -23.66 -9.14
CA PHE A 400 -6.16 -24.67 -9.78
C PHE A 400 -7.03 -24.03 -10.87
N GLU A 401 -7.98 -24.75 -11.41
CA GLU A 401 -8.95 -24.19 -12.35
C GLU A 401 -9.81 -23.08 -11.71
N GLY A 402 -10.08 -22.06 -12.48
CA GLY A 402 -10.83 -20.89 -12.03
C GLY A 402 -10.03 -20.08 -11.01
N ARG A 403 -10.68 -19.69 -9.92
CA ARG A 403 -10.08 -18.84 -8.87
C ARG A 403 -9.59 -19.61 -7.65
N THR A 404 -9.57 -20.93 -7.71
CA THR A 404 -9.17 -21.79 -6.59
C THR A 404 -7.65 -21.82 -6.44
N SER A 405 -7.14 -21.61 -5.22
CA SER A 405 -5.73 -21.70 -4.90
C SER A 405 -5.48 -22.17 -3.47
N VAL A 406 -4.28 -22.74 -3.26
CA VAL A 406 -3.73 -23.08 -1.95
C VAL A 406 -2.31 -22.53 -1.89
N THR A 407 -1.98 -21.79 -0.85
CA THR A 407 -0.68 -21.15 -0.68
C THR A 407 -0.06 -21.54 0.66
N PHE A 408 1.16 -22.04 0.62
CA PHE A 408 2.01 -22.20 1.81
C PHE A 408 3.03 -21.06 1.85
N THR A 409 3.16 -20.41 3.00
CA THR A 409 4.16 -19.35 3.25
C THR A 409 4.92 -19.67 4.53
N ASN A 410 6.24 -19.51 4.49
CA ASN A 410 7.09 -19.56 5.67
C ASN A 410 7.96 -18.31 5.71
N THR A 411 7.97 -17.63 6.86
CA THR A 411 8.88 -16.51 7.14
C THR A 411 9.84 -16.89 8.24
N ASN A 412 11.11 -16.53 8.06
CA ASN A 412 12.17 -16.87 9.00
C ASN A 412 13.07 -15.65 9.22
N VAL A 413 13.32 -15.31 10.48
CA VAL A 413 14.20 -14.20 10.88
C VAL A 413 15.27 -14.76 11.81
N VAL A 414 16.51 -14.74 11.34
CA VAL A 414 17.67 -15.25 12.07
C VAL A 414 18.62 -14.12 12.40
N ARG A 415 19.01 -14.03 13.68
CA ARG A 415 19.84 -12.96 14.23
C ARG A 415 21.17 -13.49 14.76
N SER A 416 22.24 -12.74 14.55
CA SER A 416 23.54 -13.10 15.08
C SER A 416 23.65 -12.94 16.61
N GLY A 417 24.33 -13.90 17.25
CA GLY A 417 24.58 -13.87 18.69
C GLY A 417 23.41 -14.40 19.52
N ALA A 418 23.16 -13.81 20.67
CA ALA A 418 22.12 -14.26 21.62
C ALA A 418 20.74 -13.59 21.37
N ALA A 419 20.59 -12.88 20.28
CA ALA A 419 19.30 -12.26 19.93
C ALA A 419 18.29 -13.35 19.52
N PRO A 420 16.99 -13.19 19.87
CA PRO A 420 15.97 -14.21 19.57
C PRO A 420 15.66 -14.30 18.08
N ASP A 421 15.49 -15.52 17.59
CA ASP A 421 15.02 -15.80 16.23
C ASP A 421 13.51 -15.99 16.19
N ALA A 422 12.91 -15.95 14.99
CA ALA A 422 11.48 -16.15 14.80
C ALA A 422 11.17 -16.88 13.51
N ASN A 423 10.16 -17.73 13.54
CA ASN A 423 9.60 -18.41 12.38
C ASN A 423 8.09 -18.35 12.40
N VAL A 424 7.47 -18.09 11.24
CA VAL A 424 6.01 -18.18 11.06
C VAL A 424 5.70 -18.99 9.80
N SER A 425 4.83 -19.98 9.94
CA SER A 425 4.29 -20.75 8.82
C SER A 425 2.82 -20.45 8.65
N ALA A 426 2.35 -20.38 7.40
CA ALA A 426 0.95 -20.20 7.07
C ALA A 426 0.53 -21.12 5.93
N LEU A 427 -0.72 -21.60 6.00
CA LEU A 427 -1.43 -22.26 4.93
C LEU A 427 -2.70 -21.45 4.65
N ASP A 428 -2.81 -20.90 3.46
CA ASP A 428 -3.96 -20.14 2.99
C ASP A 428 -4.67 -20.94 1.90
N TRP A 429 -5.99 -20.89 1.86
CA TRP A 429 -6.79 -21.48 0.80
C TRP A 429 -7.91 -20.56 0.37
N ALA A 430 -8.21 -20.59 -0.94
CA ALA A 430 -9.34 -19.93 -1.56
C ALA A 430 -10.03 -20.91 -2.50
N LEU A 431 -11.17 -21.45 -2.09
CA LEU A 431 -11.93 -22.43 -2.81
C LEU A 431 -13.19 -21.80 -3.39
N TYR A 432 -13.32 -21.83 -4.72
CA TYR A 432 -14.48 -21.28 -5.41
C TYR A 432 -15.26 -22.37 -6.14
N ASN A 433 -16.57 -22.21 -6.21
CA ASN A 433 -17.37 -23.04 -7.10
C ASN A 433 -17.12 -22.66 -8.58
N LYS A 434 -17.45 -23.54 -9.52
CA LYS A 434 -17.21 -23.35 -10.99
C LYS A 434 -17.76 -22.03 -11.54
N LYS A 435 -18.81 -21.47 -10.96
CA LYS A 435 -19.43 -20.20 -11.37
C LYS A 435 -18.83 -18.98 -10.64
N SER A 436 -17.83 -19.16 -9.79
CA SER A 436 -17.27 -18.12 -8.90
C SER A 436 -18.33 -17.34 -8.12
N THR A 437 -19.43 -18.01 -7.74
CA THR A 437 -20.55 -17.42 -7.00
C THR A 437 -20.36 -17.55 -5.50
N TYR A 438 -19.81 -18.68 -5.06
CA TYR A 438 -19.52 -18.98 -3.65
C TYR A 438 -18.04 -19.20 -3.44
N ALA A 439 -17.56 -18.77 -2.29
CA ALA A 439 -16.17 -18.92 -1.86
C ALA A 439 -16.10 -19.45 -0.43
N LEU A 440 -15.20 -20.40 -0.19
CA LEU A 440 -14.73 -20.79 1.13
C LEU A 440 -13.25 -20.44 1.20
N THR A 441 -12.90 -19.45 2.01
CA THR A 441 -11.52 -19.00 2.16
C THR A 441 -11.07 -19.17 3.60
N GLY A 442 -9.81 -19.44 3.81
CA GLY A 442 -9.28 -19.55 5.16
C GLY A 442 -7.78 -19.46 5.23
N THR A 443 -7.28 -19.38 6.44
CA THR A 443 -5.85 -19.41 6.75
C THR A 443 -5.63 -20.15 8.07
N ALA A 444 -4.54 -20.89 8.15
CA ALA A 444 -4.00 -21.45 9.39
C ALA A 444 -2.56 -21.02 9.52
N ARG A 445 -2.18 -20.48 10.68
CA ARG A 445 -0.86 -19.92 10.94
C ARG A 445 -0.29 -20.48 12.23
N TYR A 446 1.03 -20.63 12.27
CA TYR A 446 1.78 -21.03 13.45
C TYR A 446 3.03 -20.18 13.55
N SER A 447 3.22 -19.54 14.70
CA SER A 447 4.41 -18.73 15.00
C SER A 447 5.24 -19.40 16.09
N LYS A 448 6.57 -19.30 15.99
CA LYS A 448 7.50 -19.75 17.00
C LYS A 448 8.65 -18.80 17.16
N THR A 449 8.94 -18.44 18.40
CA THR A 449 10.14 -17.67 18.78
C THR A 449 11.18 -18.60 19.36
N PHE A 450 12.45 -18.34 19.07
CA PHE A 450 13.59 -19.09 19.58
C PHE A 450 14.48 -18.16 20.39
N GLY A 451 15.04 -18.66 21.48
CA GLY A 451 15.84 -17.84 22.38
C GLY A 451 15.01 -16.93 23.30
N TYR A 452 15.69 -16.21 24.15
CA TYR A 452 15.09 -15.39 25.20
C TYR A 452 14.84 -13.97 24.70
N ARG A 453 13.59 -13.49 24.79
CA ARG A 453 13.25 -12.09 24.46
C ARG A 453 13.31 -11.22 25.70
N PRO A 454 13.91 -10.02 25.66
CA PRO A 454 13.81 -9.06 26.77
C PRO A 454 12.36 -8.82 27.13
N TYR A 455 12.00 -8.98 28.40
CA TYR A 455 10.63 -8.73 28.86
C TYR A 455 10.27 -7.26 28.68
N ARG A 456 9.12 -7.01 28.08
CA ARG A 456 8.48 -5.70 27.96
C ARG A 456 7.05 -5.79 28.47
N SER A 457 6.53 -4.70 29.03
CA SER A 457 5.14 -4.64 29.50
C SER A 457 4.12 -4.89 28.39
N SER A 458 4.48 -4.69 27.15
CA SER A 458 3.63 -5.00 25.97
C SER A 458 3.37 -6.50 25.76
N TYR A 459 4.13 -7.38 26.42
CA TYR A 459 3.90 -8.83 26.37
C TYR A 459 2.93 -9.29 27.49
N TYR A 460 1.90 -8.53 27.73
CA TYR A 460 1.00 -8.64 28.87
C TYR A 460 0.18 -9.95 28.94
N PHE A 461 0.08 -10.71 27.86
CA PHE A 461 -0.52 -12.04 27.88
C PHE A 461 0.48 -13.18 28.16
N ASN A 462 1.76 -12.96 27.93
CA ASN A 462 2.81 -13.93 28.15
C ASN A 462 3.68 -13.52 29.34
N ASP A 463 3.67 -14.28 30.42
CA ASP A 463 4.48 -14.08 31.62
C ASP A 463 5.39 -15.27 31.95
N ASP A 464 5.50 -16.23 31.04
CA ASP A 464 6.48 -17.29 31.14
C ASP A 464 7.88 -16.72 30.95
N THR A 465 8.53 -16.43 32.05
CA THR A 465 9.77 -15.66 32.09
C THR A 465 10.84 -16.31 32.91
N THR A 466 12.08 -16.07 32.52
CA THR A 466 13.30 -16.43 33.24
C THR A 466 14.11 -15.17 33.54
N THR A 467 14.80 -15.16 34.69
CA THR A 467 15.71 -14.08 35.06
C THR A 467 17.15 -14.51 34.77
N ILE A 468 17.84 -13.78 33.89
CA ILE A 468 19.25 -14.01 33.53
C ILE A 468 20.04 -12.75 33.87
N ASN A 469 21.04 -12.89 34.71
CA ASN A 469 21.90 -11.78 35.19
C ASN A 469 21.09 -10.57 35.70
N GLY A 470 20.05 -10.83 36.51
CA GLY A 470 19.19 -9.81 37.11
C GLY A 470 18.19 -9.14 36.18
N ARG A 471 18.13 -9.56 34.89
CA ARG A 471 17.16 -9.06 33.89
C ARG A 471 16.13 -10.12 33.57
N ARG A 472 14.87 -9.69 33.43
CA ARG A 472 13.74 -10.57 33.12
C ARG A 472 13.62 -10.74 31.60
N PHE A 473 13.46 -11.99 31.14
CA PHE A 473 13.27 -12.37 29.75
C PHE A 473 12.05 -13.28 29.61
N LEU A 474 11.37 -13.20 28.49
CA LEU A 474 10.38 -14.19 28.07
C LEU A 474 11.10 -15.46 27.60
N ASN A 475 10.61 -16.60 28.04
CA ASN A 475 11.01 -17.91 27.52
C ASN A 475 10.60 -18.03 26.06
N PRO A 476 11.22 -18.91 25.25
CA PRO A 476 10.73 -19.23 23.92
C PRO A 476 9.26 -19.65 23.95
N TYR A 477 8.44 -19.12 23.03
CA TYR A 477 7.02 -19.40 22.98
C TYR A 477 6.55 -19.63 21.54
N ASP A 478 5.40 -20.26 21.42
CA ASP A 478 4.72 -20.48 20.17
C ASP A 478 3.24 -20.11 20.26
N GLY A 479 2.63 -19.88 19.11
CA GLY A 479 1.24 -19.51 19.02
C GLY A 479 0.65 -19.80 17.65
N PHE A 480 -0.66 -19.72 17.55
CA PHE A 480 -1.37 -19.99 16.31
C PHE A 480 -2.47 -18.97 16.05
N ALA A 481 -2.79 -18.81 14.77
CA ALA A 481 -3.96 -18.05 14.34
C ALA A 481 -4.68 -18.78 13.21
N SER A 482 -6.00 -18.57 13.10
CA SER A 482 -6.77 -19.12 12.01
C SER A 482 -7.89 -18.17 11.62
N ARG A 483 -8.30 -18.24 10.35
CA ARG A 483 -9.47 -17.57 9.81
C ARG A 483 -10.24 -18.50 8.90
N LEU A 484 -11.55 -18.50 9.02
CA LEU A 484 -12.44 -19.21 8.10
C LEU A 484 -13.56 -18.27 7.68
N ARG A 485 -13.78 -18.15 6.38
CA ARG A 485 -14.82 -17.30 5.80
C ARG A 485 -15.58 -18.06 4.71
N PHE A 486 -16.89 -18.10 4.85
CA PHE A 486 -17.81 -18.51 3.80
C PHE A 486 -18.51 -17.28 3.21
N ALA A 487 -18.58 -17.18 1.88
CA ALA A 487 -19.15 -16.03 1.21
C ALA A 487 -19.90 -16.39 -0.07
N LYS A 488 -21.00 -15.72 -0.32
CA LYS A 488 -21.58 -15.55 -1.64
C LYS A 488 -21.01 -14.27 -2.24
N VAL A 489 -20.14 -14.40 -3.25
CA VAL A 489 -19.35 -13.30 -3.82
C VAL A 489 -19.91 -12.80 -5.17
N GLY A 490 -20.80 -13.53 -5.81
CA GLY A 490 -21.41 -13.18 -7.10
C GLY A 490 -22.89 -12.78 -6.99
N GLY A 491 -23.37 -12.08 -8.00
CA GLY A 491 -24.76 -11.63 -8.11
C GLY A 491 -25.03 -10.28 -7.45
N LYS A 492 -26.30 -9.88 -7.40
CA LYS A 492 -26.75 -8.63 -6.76
C LYS A 492 -26.75 -8.73 -5.24
N ILE A 493 -27.16 -9.89 -4.71
CA ILE A 493 -27.16 -10.18 -3.27
C ILE A 493 -25.86 -10.92 -2.95
N ARG A 494 -25.08 -10.35 -2.02
CA ARG A 494 -23.84 -10.94 -1.51
C ARG A 494 -23.87 -10.97 0.01
N TYR A 495 -23.24 -11.96 0.59
CA TYR A 495 -23.10 -12.09 2.04
C TYR A 495 -21.86 -12.87 2.42
N ASN A 496 -21.39 -12.67 3.64
CA ASN A 496 -20.34 -13.52 4.21
C ASN A 496 -20.53 -13.71 5.71
N VAL A 497 -19.95 -14.79 6.21
CA VAL A 497 -19.74 -15.07 7.62
C VAL A 497 -18.28 -15.46 7.79
N GLN A 498 -17.63 -14.93 8.82
CA GLN A 498 -16.22 -15.16 9.08
C GLN A 498 -15.96 -15.31 10.57
N VAL A 499 -15.04 -16.22 10.89
CA VAL A 499 -14.47 -16.39 12.24
C VAL A 499 -12.96 -16.20 12.13
N ASN A 500 -12.41 -15.36 13.01
CA ASN A 500 -10.97 -15.21 13.24
C ASN A 500 -10.65 -15.73 14.64
N LEU A 501 -9.49 -16.35 14.78
CA LEU A 501 -8.98 -16.85 16.05
C LEU A 501 -7.48 -16.62 16.12
N GLU A 502 -7.01 -16.04 17.24
CA GLU A 502 -5.59 -15.84 17.53
C GLU A 502 -5.33 -16.27 18.98
N SER A 503 -4.37 -17.17 19.18
CA SER A 503 -3.95 -17.56 20.53
C SER A 503 -3.28 -16.41 21.27
N ASP A 504 -3.23 -16.50 22.57
CA ASP A 504 -2.63 -15.50 23.46
C ASP A 504 -1.11 -15.28 23.26
N THR A 505 -0.46 -16.21 22.59
CA THR A 505 0.99 -16.19 22.32
C THR A 505 1.33 -16.11 20.84
N TYR A 506 0.36 -15.91 19.94
CA TYR A 506 0.62 -15.74 18.51
C TYR A 506 1.39 -14.44 18.25
N ASP A 507 2.57 -14.54 17.63
CA ASP A 507 3.43 -13.37 17.35
C ASP A 507 4.12 -13.47 15.98
N PRO A 508 3.61 -12.80 14.93
CA PRO A 508 4.26 -12.71 13.64
C PRO A 508 5.16 -11.46 13.48
N ASN A 509 5.32 -10.62 14.52
CA ASN A 509 5.82 -9.23 14.41
C ASN A 509 7.30 -9.09 14.05
N ASP A 510 8.07 -10.17 13.94
CA ASP A 510 9.46 -10.09 13.48
C ASP A 510 9.56 -9.75 11.99
N LEU A 511 8.58 -10.16 11.16
CA LEU A 511 8.50 -9.81 9.74
C LEU A 511 7.06 -9.46 9.30
N GLY A 512 6.04 -9.90 10.05
CA GLY A 512 4.65 -9.55 9.88
C GLY A 512 4.20 -8.37 10.74
N TYR A 513 2.87 -8.27 10.95
CA TYR A 513 2.27 -7.23 11.77
C TYR A 513 0.94 -7.68 12.37
N ILE A 514 0.84 -7.60 13.68
CA ILE A 514 -0.42 -7.57 14.43
C ILE A 514 -0.30 -6.55 15.56
N GLN A 515 -1.41 -5.97 15.97
CA GLN A 515 -1.43 -5.03 17.12
C GLN A 515 -1.37 -5.76 18.46
N ALA A 516 -2.18 -6.79 18.59
CA ALA A 516 -2.26 -7.62 19.79
C ALA A 516 -2.80 -9.01 19.45
N PRO A 517 -2.31 -10.09 20.09
CA PRO A 517 -2.84 -11.44 19.97
C PRO A 517 -4.04 -11.66 20.91
N ASN A 518 -4.47 -12.91 21.08
CA ASN A 518 -5.49 -13.33 22.05
C ASN A 518 -6.92 -12.89 21.67
N GLU A 519 -7.33 -13.18 20.46
CA GLU A 519 -8.61 -12.75 19.92
C GLU A 519 -9.44 -13.92 19.37
N VAL A 520 -10.75 -13.88 19.62
CA VAL A 520 -11.76 -14.57 18.82
C VAL A 520 -12.76 -13.54 18.30
N ALA A 521 -12.82 -13.36 16.99
CA ALA A 521 -13.73 -12.43 16.37
C ALA A 521 -14.69 -13.12 15.39
N TYR A 522 -15.96 -12.75 15.46
CA TYR A 522 -17.00 -13.16 14.53
C TYR A 522 -17.47 -11.95 13.73
N SER A 523 -17.57 -12.12 12.43
CA SER A 523 -18.13 -11.06 11.58
C SER A 523 -19.09 -11.62 10.55
N GLY A 524 -20.07 -10.83 10.18
CA GLY A 524 -21.01 -11.11 9.11
C GLY A 524 -21.37 -9.86 8.34
N SER A 525 -21.64 -10.02 7.06
CA SER A 525 -22.18 -8.92 6.27
C SER A 525 -23.19 -9.42 5.24
N PHE A 526 -24.13 -8.55 4.91
CA PHE A 526 -25.12 -8.73 3.87
C PHE A 526 -25.16 -7.48 3.01
N SER A 527 -25.16 -7.63 1.69
CA SER A 527 -25.23 -6.52 0.77
C SER A 527 -26.18 -6.75 -0.41
N TYR A 528 -26.86 -5.70 -0.81
CA TYR A 528 -27.61 -5.62 -2.05
C TYR A 528 -26.94 -4.61 -2.99
N ASN A 529 -26.67 -5.03 -4.25
CA ASN A 529 -25.94 -4.24 -5.23
C ASN A 529 -26.78 -4.07 -6.50
N GLN A 530 -27.16 -2.85 -6.82
CA GLN A 530 -27.74 -2.51 -8.11
C GLN A 530 -26.60 -2.16 -9.07
N LEU A 531 -26.34 -3.06 -10.02
CA LEU A 531 -25.17 -3.05 -10.89
C LEU A 531 -25.39 -2.43 -12.27
N GLN A 532 -26.57 -1.92 -12.51
CA GLN A 532 -26.96 -1.29 -13.79
C GLN A 532 -27.75 -0.03 -13.54
N PRO A 533 -27.71 0.95 -14.44
CA PRO A 533 -28.45 2.18 -14.28
C PRO A 533 -29.96 1.98 -14.14
N ILE A 534 -30.54 2.67 -13.17
CA ILE A 534 -31.99 2.68 -12.94
C ILE A 534 -32.43 4.06 -12.45
N LYS A 535 -33.50 4.63 -13.00
CA LYS A 535 -33.99 5.98 -12.66
C LYS A 535 -32.86 7.02 -12.69
N ASN A 536 -32.57 7.66 -11.57
CA ASN A 536 -31.56 8.71 -11.43
C ASN A 536 -30.17 8.18 -11.04
N PHE A 537 -30.05 6.86 -10.85
CA PHE A 537 -28.81 6.24 -10.38
C PHE A 537 -28.07 5.50 -11.50
N ILE A 538 -26.76 5.60 -11.49
CA ILE A 538 -25.87 4.73 -12.27
C ILE A 538 -25.78 3.37 -11.56
N THR A 539 -25.48 3.40 -10.25
CA THR A 539 -25.42 2.24 -9.38
C THR A 539 -25.72 2.64 -7.94
N TYR A 540 -26.14 1.69 -7.12
CA TYR A 540 -26.22 1.87 -5.68
C TYR A 540 -26.05 0.54 -4.97
N ASN A 541 -25.61 0.61 -3.70
CA ASN A 541 -25.56 -0.56 -2.84
C ASN A 541 -25.99 -0.22 -1.41
N TYR A 542 -26.47 -1.27 -0.73
CA TYR A 542 -26.76 -1.25 0.70
C TYR A 542 -25.97 -2.38 1.34
N ASN A 543 -25.32 -2.10 2.45
CA ASN A 543 -24.58 -3.09 3.22
C ASN A 543 -24.97 -3.01 4.69
N PHE A 544 -25.11 -4.15 5.31
CA PHE A 544 -25.24 -4.29 6.75
C PHE A 544 -24.15 -5.23 7.24
N SER A 545 -23.48 -4.87 8.34
CA SER A 545 -22.42 -5.69 8.94
C SER A 545 -22.55 -5.73 10.46
N VAL A 546 -22.10 -6.86 11.00
CA VAL A 546 -21.96 -7.10 12.43
C VAL A 546 -20.55 -7.64 12.68
N PHE A 547 -19.94 -7.14 13.73
CA PHE A 547 -18.65 -7.59 14.23
C PHE A 547 -18.75 -7.77 15.74
N THR A 548 -18.21 -8.87 16.28
CA THR A 548 -18.09 -9.06 17.73
C THR A 548 -16.77 -9.74 18.05
N GLN A 549 -16.18 -9.35 19.16
CA GLN A 549 -14.85 -9.75 19.59
C GLN A 549 -14.84 -10.22 21.04
N TYR A 550 -14.07 -11.26 21.26
CA TYR A 550 -13.80 -11.85 22.56
C TYR A 550 -12.30 -12.07 22.71
N LEU A 551 -11.79 -12.16 23.92
CA LEU A 551 -10.49 -12.79 24.13
C LEU A 551 -10.57 -14.31 23.81
N PHE A 552 -9.48 -14.88 23.31
CA PHE A 552 -9.34 -16.32 23.15
C PHE A 552 -9.17 -17.00 24.53
N LYS A 553 -8.33 -16.43 25.38
CA LYS A 553 -8.04 -16.97 26.72
C LYS A 553 -7.79 -15.86 27.75
N PRO A 554 -8.61 -15.83 28.82
CA PRO A 554 -9.92 -16.53 29.01
C PRO A 554 -10.95 -16.00 28.01
N TYR A 555 -11.95 -16.80 27.65
CA TYR A 555 -13.00 -16.38 26.71
C TYR A 555 -13.91 -15.32 27.37
N LEU A 556 -13.61 -14.06 27.10
CA LEU A 556 -14.31 -12.89 27.66
C LEU A 556 -14.71 -11.94 26.55
N PHE A 557 -15.93 -11.42 26.66
CA PHE A 557 -16.47 -10.44 25.73
C PHE A 557 -15.65 -9.13 25.76
N SER A 558 -15.29 -8.63 24.57
CA SER A 558 -14.63 -7.35 24.35
C SER A 558 -15.58 -6.31 23.80
N GLN A 559 -16.13 -6.55 22.61
CA GLN A 559 -16.96 -5.55 21.91
C GLN A 559 -17.91 -6.18 20.91
N ILE A 560 -18.95 -5.40 20.55
CA ILE A 560 -19.84 -5.65 19.41
C ILE A 560 -20.07 -4.35 18.66
N GLU A 561 -20.02 -4.41 17.34
CA GLU A 561 -20.27 -3.28 16.44
C GLU A 561 -21.30 -3.66 15.39
N LEU A 562 -22.24 -2.75 15.15
CA LEU A 562 -23.26 -2.84 14.12
C LEU A 562 -23.11 -1.66 13.17
N GLN A 563 -23.17 -1.91 11.85
CA GLN A 563 -23.08 -0.86 10.86
C GLN A 563 -23.98 -1.12 9.67
N GLY A 564 -24.73 -0.10 9.26
CA GLY A 564 -25.46 -0.03 8.00
C GLY A 564 -24.87 1.04 7.11
N THR A 565 -24.61 0.73 5.84
CA THR A 565 -24.06 1.67 4.85
C THR A 565 -24.94 1.67 3.60
N ALA A 566 -25.24 2.84 3.10
CA ALA A 566 -25.91 3.07 1.82
C ALA A 566 -25.02 3.93 0.92
N PHE A 567 -24.83 3.53 -0.32
CA PHE A 567 -24.07 4.26 -1.33
C PHE A 567 -24.91 4.46 -2.58
N TRP A 568 -24.90 5.66 -3.13
CA TRP A 568 -25.58 6.03 -4.37
C TRP A 568 -24.62 6.75 -5.30
N TRP A 569 -24.55 6.32 -6.56
CA TRP A 569 -23.89 7.04 -7.63
C TRP A 569 -24.93 7.52 -8.63
N PHE A 570 -25.07 8.83 -8.72
CA PHE A 570 -26.11 9.47 -9.52
C PHE A 570 -25.71 9.63 -11.00
N LYS A 571 -26.69 9.76 -11.90
CA LYS A 571 -26.45 9.99 -13.35
C LYS A 571 -25.75 11.31 -13.68
N ASN A 572 -25.77 12.29 -12.77
CA ASN A 572 -24.97 13.50 -12.88
C ASN A 572 -23.51 13.33 -12.40
N PHE A 573 -23.09 12.08 -12.05
CA PHE A 573 -21.79 11.66 -11.57
C PHE A 573 -21.40 12.21 -10.20
N TRP A 574 -22.37 12.69 -9.43
CA TRP A 574 -22.21 12.90 -8.00
C TRP A 574 -22.39 11.58 -7.28
N ASP A 575 -21.71 11.43 -6.16
CA ASP A 575 -21.92 10.29 -5.27
C ASP A 575 -22.25 10.73 -3.85
N LEU A 576 -22.91 9.81 -3.11
CA LEU A 576 -23.25 9.97 -1.72
C LEU A 576 -23.15 8.61 -1.03
N ARG A 577 -22.46 8.57 0.11
CA ARG A 577 -22.46 7.46 1.04
C ARG A 577 -22.97 7.94 2.40
N ILE A 578 -23.81 7.16 3.03
CA ILE A 578 -24.23 7.36 4.41
C ILE A 578 -23.98 6.07 5.16
N SER A 579 -23.28 6.15 6.29
CA SER A 579 -23.06 5.06 7.23
C SER A 579 -23.66 5.42 8.58
N ILE A 580 -24.38 4.50 9.18
CA ILE A 580 -24.93 4.61 10.53
C ILE A 580 -24.50 3.35 11.28
N GLY A 581 -24.00 3.52 12.48
CA GLY A 581 -23.55 2.38 13.26
C GLY A 581 -23.19 2.76 14.69
N GLY A 582 -22.52 1.83 15.36
CA GLY A 582 -22.02 2.04 16.71
C GLY A 582 -21.81 0.76 17.47
N GLN A 583 -21.43 0.94 18.71
CA GLN A 583 -21.23 -0.12 19.69
C GLN A 583 -22.29 0.03 20.77
N PRO A 584 -23.37 -0.79 20.74
CA PRO A 584 -24.58 -0.56 21.58
C PRO A 584 -24.39 -0.88 23.06
N VAL A 585 -23.26 -1.47 23.44
CA VAL A 585 -22.95 -1.86 24.82
C VAL A 585 -21.55 -1.37 25.21
N TRP A 586 -21.31 -1.26 26.51
CA TRP A 586 -19.97 -0.98 27.03
C TRP A 586 -18.96 -2.05 26.57
N GLN A 587 -17.86 -1.57 26.04
CA GLN A 587 -16.75 -2.40 25.63
C GLN A 587 -15.83 -2.71 26.82
N THR A 588 -15.06 -3.77 26.71
CA THR A 588 -13.93 -4.03 27.58
C THR A 588 -12.68 -4.12 26.75
N ASP A 589 -11.85 -3.08 26.83
CA ASP A 589 -10.56 -3.09 26.14
C ASP A 589 -9.50 -3.72 27.05
N PHE A 590 -8.96 -4.84 26.60
CA PHE A 590 -7.94 -5.60 27.32
C PHE A 590 -6.52 -5.22 26.90
N PHE A 591 -6.36 -4.39 25.89
CA PHE A 591 -5.09 -4.13 25.22
C PHE A 591 -4.57 -2.71 25.44
N GLU A 592 -5.46 -1.73 25.60
CA GLU A 592 -5.13 -0.31 25.73
C GLU A 592 -4.08 -0.03 26.80
N LEU A 593 -4.20 -0.68 27.98
CA LEU A 593 -3.37 -0.38 29.14
C LEU A 593 -2.01 -1.08 29.15
N GLN A 594 -1.76 -1.99 28.20
CA GLN A 594 -0.48 -2.72 28.06
C GLN A 594 0.08 -3.24 29.40
N THR A 595 -0.82 -3.74 30.25
CA THR A 595 -0.47 -4.22 31.59
C THR A 595 -1.30 -5.43 31.91
N LYS A 596 -0.64 -6.56 32.18
CA LYS A 596 -1.32 -7.82 32.54
C LYS A 596 -2.25 -7.62 33.73
N GLY A 597 -3.45 -8.17 33.63
CA GLY A 597 -4.49 -8.10 34.66
C GLY A 597 -5.30 -6.81 34.67
N TYR A 598 -4.88 -5.79 33.91
CA TYR A 598 -5.63 -4.54 33.75
C TYR A 598 -6.40 -4.53 32.44
N LYS A 599 -7.58 -3.92 32.46
CA LYS A 599 -8.47 -3.68 31.33
C LYS A 599 -9.20 -2.36 31.58
N VAL A 600 -9.78 -1.78 30.55
CA VAL A 600 -10.53 -0.54 30.67
C VAL A 600 -11.89 -0.66 29.99
N LYS A 601 -12.94 -0.17 30.67
CA LYS A 601 -14.27 -0.04 30.09
C LYS A 601 -14.31 1.20 29.21
N LYS A 602 -14.76 1.02 27.94
CA LYS A 602 -15.05 2.13 27.05
C LYS A 602 -16.55 2.29 26.86
N PRO A 603 -17.08 3.53 26.76
CA PRO A 603 -18.50 3.76 26.67
C PRO A 603 -19.08 3.22 25.37
N TRP A 604 -20.36 2.85 25.39
CA TRP A 604 -21.13 2.63 24.18
C TRP A 604 -21.27 3.93 23.40
N PHE A 605 -21.37 3.86 22.07
CA PHE A 605 -21.58 5.00 21.20
C PHE A 605 -22.35 4.61 19.93
N TYR A 606 -22.93 5.58 19.29
CA TYR A 606 -23.46 5.51 17.94
C TYR A 606 -22.86 6.63 17.10
N PHE A 607 -22.80 6.40 15.79
CA PHE A 607 -22.29 7.38 14.84
C PHE A 607 -23.14 7.46 13.59
N ILE A 608 -23.08 8.62 12.95
CA ILE A 608 -23.49 8.84 11.58
C ILE A 608 -22.34 9.45 10.81
N GLU A 609 -22.07 8.90 9.64
CA GLU A 609 -21.03 9.38 8.72
C GLU A 609 -21.65 9.60 7.35
N THR A 610 -21.31 10.69 6.70
CA THR A 610 -21.67 10.99 5.33
C THR A 610 -20.44 11.39 4.54
N GLN A 611 -20.27 10.82 3.36
CA GLN A 611 -19.22 11.17 2.41
C GLN A 611 -19.85 11.36 1.04
N GLY A 612 -19.24 12.21 0.23
CA GLY A 612 -19.68 12.38 -1.13
C GLY A 612 -18.71 13.19 -1.98
N SER A 613 -18.95 13.14 -3.27
CA SER A 613 -18.13 13.91 -4.20
C SER A 613 -18.95 14.45 -5.38
N SER A 614 -18.45 15.52 -5.95
CA SER A 614 -18.96 16.09 -7.18
C SER A 614 -18.45 15.31 -8.41
N ASP A 615 -18.88 15.68 -9.62
CA ASP A 615 -18.43 15.08 -10.87
C ASP A 615 -16.92 15.26 -11.10
N SER A 616 -16.17 14.19 -10.93
CA SER A 616 -14.71 14.19 -11.05
C SER A 616 -14.16 14.43 -12.47
N ARG A 617 -15.02 14.48 -13.51
CA ARG A 617 -14.69 14.84 -14.88
C ARG A 617 -14.56 16.36 -15.09
N LYS A 618 -15.09 17.14 -14.14
CA LYS A 618 -15.05 18.61 -14.19
C LYS A 618 -13.69 19.16 -13.77
N ARG A 619 -13.40 20.40 -14.16
CA ARG A 619 -12.18 21.09 -13.75
C ARG A 619 -12.12 21.27 -12.23
N LEU A 620 -13.25 21.66 -11.64
CA LEU A 620 -13.43 21.70 -10.19
C LEU A 620 -14.07 20.39 -9.73
N TYR A 621 -13.39 19.70 -8.84
CA TYR A 621 -13.89 18.53 -8.13
C TYR A 621 -13.81 18.78 -6.64
N VAL A 622 -14.91 18.52 -5.95
CA VAL A 622 -15.03 18.69 -4.49
C VAL A 622 -15.46 17.36 -3.90
N SER A 623 -14.82 16.97 -2.81
CA SER A 623 -15.19 15.84 -1.98
C SER A 623 -15.35 16.28 -0.53
N TYR A 624 -16.18 15.57 0.24
CA TYR A 624 -16.36 15.82 1.66
C TYR A 624 -16.56 14.50 2.42
N GLU A 625 -16.23 14.54 3.70
CA GLU A 625 -16.58 13.54 4.70
C GLU A 625 -16.97 14.28 5.98
N ALA A 626 -18.07 13.87 6.60
CA ALA A 626 -18.49 14.36 7.90
C ALA A 626 -18.97 13.18 8.75
N ALA A 627 -18.34 12.99 9.90
CA ALA A 627 -18.70 11.98 10.87
C ALA A 627 -19.05 12.64 12.21
N PHE A 628 -20.09 12.15 12.84
CA PHE A 628 -20.54 12.57 14.18
C PHE A 628 -20.82 11.35 15.01
N ALA A 629 -20.37 11.35 16.25
CA ALA A 629 -20.71 10.30 17.19
C ALA A 629 -21.07 10.87 18.55
N ASN A 630 -21.92 10.14 19.27
CA ASN A 630 -22.29 10.42 20.63
C ASN A 630 -22.38 9.11 21.42
N GLY A 631 -22.25 9.17 22.75
CA GLY A 631 -22.18 7.96 23.56
C GLY A 631 -22.67 8.14 24.98
N ALA A 632 -22.26 7.22 25.84
CA ALA A 632 -22.74 7.09 27.21
C ALA A 632 -22.43 8.28 28.12
N PHE A 633 -21.35 9.03 27.85
CA PHE A 633 -21.00 10.15 28.72
C PHE A 633 -21.77 11.41 28.33
N LYS A 634 -22.39 12.03 29.32
CA LYS A 634 -22.99 13.34 29.14
C LYS A 634 -21.90 14.35 28.69
N ASN A 635 -22.14 15.07 27.60
CA ASN A 635 -21.21 16.01 26.97
C ASN A 635 -20.02 15.34 26.26
N SER A 636 -20.04 14.03 25.99
CA SER A 636 -19.14 13.47 24.99
C SER A 636 -19.55 13.98 23.61
N GLU A 637 -18.57 14.28 22.81
CA GLU A 637 -18.78 14.80 21.46
C GLU A 637 -17.64 14.33 20.58
N TYR A 638 -17.97 13.70 19.47
CA TYR A 638 -17.03 13.40 18.43
C TYR A 638 -17.54 13.97 17.11
N TYR A 639 -16.65 14.68 16.41
CA TYR A 639 -16.86 14.95 15.00
C TYR A 639 -15.56 14.91 14.22
N LYS A 640 -15.66 14.49 12.96
CA LYS A 640 -14.61 14.58 11.95
C LYS A 640 -15.19 15.24 10.71
N LEU A 641 -14.53 16.26 10.22
CA LEU A 641 -14.88 16.99 9.00
C LEU A 641 -13.69 16.96 8.06
N GLN A 642 -13.88 16.48 6.85
CA GLN A 642 -12.87 16.50 5.81
C GLN A 642 -13.43 17.13 4.55
N SER A 643 -12.63 17.93 3.87
CA SER A 643 -12.96 18.48 2.56
C SER A 643 -11.75 18.36 1.63
N GLY A 644 -12.00 17.95 0.40
CA GLY A 644 -11.02 17.91 -0.68
C GLY A 644 -11.48 18.79 -1.84
N ILE A 645 -10.58 19.63 -2.32
CA ILE A 645 -10.82 20.48 -3.49
C ILE A 645 -9.69 20.24 -4.47
N ARG A 646 -10.02 19.72 -5.66
CA ARG A 646 -9.08 19.57 -6.76
C ARG A 646 -9.51 20.52 -7.90
N TYR A 647 -8.55 21.30 -8.39
CA TYR A 647 -8.75 22.18 -9.52
C TYR A 647 -7.74 21.91 -10.63
N ARG A 648 -8.23 21.59 -11.81
CA ARG A 648 -7.44 21.40 -13.02
C ARG A 648 -7.35 22.71 -13.78
N PHE A 649 -6.23 23.40 -13.64
CA PHE A 649 -5.96 24.67 -14.32
C PHE A 649 -5.80 24.49 -15.83
N SER A 650 -5.11 23.42 -16.22
CA SER A 650 -4.89 23.05 -17.61
C SER A 650 -4.73 21.52 -17.73
N ASN A 651 -4.52 21.01 -18.94
CA ASN A 651 -4.18 19.60 -19.15
C ASN A 651 -2.79 19.23 -18.57
N LYS A 652 -1.97 20.22 -18.18
CA LYS A 652 -0.63 20.02 -17.61
C LYS A 652 -0.56 20.27 -16.12
N PHE A 653 -1.46 21.07 -15.56
CA PHE A 653 -1.38 21.49 -14.18
C PHE A 653 -2.67 21.22 -13.41
N THR A 654 -2.52 20.49 -12.32
CA THR A 654 -3.58 20.21 -11.34
C THR A 654 -3.06 20.52 -9.94
N ALA A 655 -3.88 21.19 -9.15
CA ALA A 655 -3.63 21.38 -7.72
C ALA A 655 -4.80 20.81 -6.91
N GLU A 656 -4.47 20.34 -5.72
CA GLU A 656 -5.42 19.75 -4.78
C GLU A 656 -5.12 20.23 -3.37
N THR A 657 -6.17 20.49 -2.59
CA THR A 657 -6.07 20.74 -1.16
C THR A 657 -7.02 19.81 -0.42
N ASN A 658 -6.52 19.21 0.66
CA ASN A 658 -7.31 18.43 1.59
C ASN A 658 -7.19 19.05 2.97
N PHE A 659 -8.32 19.29 3.59
CA PHE A 659 -8.43 19.81 4.95
C PHE A 659 -9.20 18.80 5.79
N GLU A 660 -8.65 18.43 6.95
CA GLU A 660 -9.31 17.55 7.91
C GLU A 660 -9.26 18.21 9.29
N ARG A 661 -10.37 18.13 10.00
CA ARG A 661 -10.48 18.53 11.40
C ARG A 661 -11.21 17.45 12.17
N GLN A 662 -10.63 17.01 13.27
CA GLN A 662 -11.23 16.08 14.20
C GLN A 662 -11.28 16.68 15.61
N HIS A 663 -12.34 16.36 16.34
CA HIS A 663 -12.50 16.66 17.76
C HIS A 663 -13.13 15.45 18.44
N ASP A 664 -12.53 14.99 19.53
CA ASP A 664 -13.02 13.90 20.36
C ASP A 664 -12.93 14.30 21.82
N LYS A 665 -14.06 14.69 22.38
CA LYS A 665 -14.18 15.17 23.75
C LYS A 665 -14.61 14.04 24.67
N LEU A 666 -13.96 13.93 25.84
CA LEU A 666 -14.08 12.83 26.78
C LEU A 666 -13.62 11.48 26.21
N GLN A 667 -12.66 11.51 25.29
CA GLN A 667 -12.03 10.31 24.80
C GLN A 667 -11.32 9.57 25.96
N VAL A 668 -11.67 8.31 26.14
CA VAL A 668 -11.05 7.44 27.16
C VAL A 668 -9.80 6.80 26.60
N GLY A 669 -8.68 6.91 27.27
CA GLY A 669 -7.45 6.25 26.84
C GLY A 669 -6.37 6.20 27.92
N TRP A 670 -5.37 5.40 27.68
CA TRP A 670 -4.19 5.32 28.54
C TRP A 670 -3.38 6.64 28.45
N THR A 671 -2.96 7.15 29.61
CA THR A 671 -2.13 8.37 29.68
C THR A 671 -0.63 8.09 29.53
N PHE A 672 -0.23 6.82 29.36
CA PHE A 672 1.15 6.32 29.46
C PHE A 672 1.78 6.49 30.87
N LEU A 673 1.06 7.08 31.81
CA LEU A 673 1.48 7.18 33.22
C LEU A 673 1.14 5.92 34.00
N ARG A 674 1.89 5.71 35.08
CA ARG A 674 1.72 4.59 35.99
C ARG A 674 1.89 5.04 37.44
N GLU A 675 1.20 4.38 38.35
CA GLU A 675 1.39 4.49 39.78
C GLU A 675 2.74 3.91 40.20
N ALA A 676 3.14 4.15 41.46
CA ALA A 676 4.35 3.57 42.05
C ALA A 676 4.33 2.02 42.01
N ASN A 677 3.16 1.39 42.16
CA ASN A 677 2.94 -0.05 42.01
C ASN A 677 2.82 -0.51 40.57
N ARG A 678 3.11 0.37 39.59
CA ARG A 678 3.02 0.16 38.15
C ARG A 678 1.59 0.01 37.58
N ALA A 679 0.54 0.28 38.36
CA ALA A 679 -0.83 0.31 37.87
C ALA A 679 -1.00 1.42 36.79
N PRO A 680 -1.64 1.14 35.65
CA PRO A 680 -1.82 2.14 34.59
C PRO A 680 -2.89 3.17 34.98
N ILE A 681 -2.67 4.41 34.54
CA ILE A 681 -3.58 5.53 34.77
C ILE A 681 -4.33 5.86 33.47
N VAL A 682 -5.65 5.88 33.53
CA VAL A 682 -6.54 6.26 32.42
C VAL A 682 -6.86 7.75 32.51
N GLY A 683 -6.91 8.42 31.38
CA GLY A 683 -7.32 9.80 31.25
C GLY A 683 -8.58 9.96 30.41
N TYR A 684 -9.40 10.94 30.77
CA TYR A 684 -10.41 11.50 29.88
C TYR A 684 -9.83 12.76 29.27
N ARG A 685 -9.76 12.80 27.95
CA ARG A 685 -9.06 13.84 27.20
C ARG A 685 -9.97 14.54 26.21
N ASP A 686 -9.70 15.83 26.00
CA ASP A 686 -10.20 16.62 24.89
C ASP A 686 -9.12 16.61 23.81
N TYR A 687 -9.37 15.83 22.75
CA TYR A 687 -8.43 15.63 21.63
C TYR A 687 -8.94 16.40 20.41
N LYS A 688 -8.03 17.21 19.86
CA LYS A 688 -8.28 17.95 18.63
C LYS A 688 -7.12 17.79 17.69
N ASP A 689 -7.39 17.56 16.41
CA ASP A 689 -6.37 17.66 15.38
C ASP A 689 -6.88 18.37 14.13
N ILE A 690 -5.94 18.93 13.39
CA ILE A 690 -6.17 19.55 12.10
C ILE A 690 -5.02 19.15 11.18
N THR A 691 -5.38 18.62 10.01
CA THR A 691 -4.43 18.35 8.93
C THR A 691 -4.80 19.22 7.74
N THR A 692 -3.81 19.91 7.19
CA THR A 692 -3.92 20.60 5.90
C THR A 692 -2.86 20.02 4.97
N LEU A 693 -3.31 19.55 3.82
CA LEU A 693 -2.46 19.01 2.76
C LEU A 693 -2.71 19.82 1.48
N VAL A 694 -1.67 20.41 0.92
CA VAL A 694 -1.72 21.07 -0.39
C VAL A 694 -0.75 20.35 -1.30
N SER A 695 -1.22 19.95 -2.47
CA SER A 695 -0.40 19.28 -3.47
C SER A 695 -0.64 19.86 -4.86
N GLY A 696 0.36 19.78 -5.70
CA GLY A 696 0.28 20.19 -7.09
C GLY A 696 1.21 19.36 -7.95
N ILE A 697 0.78 19.09 -9.18
CA ILE A 697 1.61 18.44 -10.17
C ILE A 697 1.56 19.23 -11.48
N TYR A 698 2.74 19.54 -12.01
CA TYR A 698 2.91 20.12 -13.33
C TYR A 698 3.62 19.11 -14.25
N ASN A 699 2.92 18.60 -15.25
CA ASN A 699 3.44 17.69 -16.23
C ASN A 699 3.94 18.47 -17.45
N PHE A 700 5.25 18.55 -17.65
CA PHE A 700 5.87 19.20 -18.82
C PHE A 700 5.59 18.36 -20.09
N THR A 701 5.80 17.06 -19.96
CA THR A 701 5.55 16.04 -21.01
C THR A 701 4.99 14.78 -20.36
N SER A 702 4.68 13.73 -21.13
CA SER A 702 4.31 12.40 -20.62
C SER A 702 5.43 11.71 -19.81
N ARG A 703 6.67 12.27 -19.80
CA ARG A 703 7.86 11.71 -19.15
C ARG A 703 8.56 12.67 -18.21
N MET A 704 8.03 13.86 -18.01
CA MET A 704 8.68 14.89 -17.19
C MET A 704 7.64 15.63 -16.37
N ASN A 705 7.80 15.66 -15.07
CA ASN A 705 6.89 16.34 -14.16
C ASN A 705 7.62 16.95 -12.96
N LEU A 706 6.95 17.91 -12.33
CA LEU A 706 7.29 18.49 -11.04
C LEU A 706 6.08 18.28 -10.12
N SER A 707 6.27 17.56 -9.04
CA SER A 707 5.28 17.39 -7.97
C SER A 707 5.71 18.14 -6.72
N VAL A 708 4.75 18.78 -6.06
CA VAL A 708 4.97 19.48 -4.78
C VAL A 708 3.86 19.05 -3.84
N ARG A 709 4.22 18.74 -2.60
CA ARG A 709 3.30 18.38 -1.53
C ARG A 709 3.74 19.07 -0.25
N ALA A 710 2.84 19.86 0.34
CA ALA A 710 3.04 20.52 1.63
C ALA A 710 1.99 20.03 2.61
N ARG A 711 2.42 19.54 3.77
CA ARG A 711 1.55 19.04 4.83
C ARG A 711 1.82 19.80 6.12
N HIS A 712 0.76 20.32 6.73
CA HIS A 712 0.75 20.81 8.10
C HIS A 712 -0.18 19.91 8.93
N TYR A 713 0.31 19.43 10.05
CA TYR A 713 -0.45 18.65 11.03
C TYR A 713 -0.28 19.26 12.42
N TRP A 714 -1.40 19.56 13.06
CA TRP A 714 -1.45 20.02 14.43
C TRP A 714 -2.39 19.15 15.25
N SER A 715 -1.96 18.79 16.47
CA SER A 715 -2.74 18.02 17.41
C SER A 715 -2.61 18.60 18.80
N LYS A 716 -3.74 18.71 19.50
CA LYS A 716 -3.82 19.11 20.92
C LYS A 716 -4.51 18.03 21.71
N VAL A 717 -3.90 17.64 22.81
CA VAL A 717 -4.48 16.73 23.82
C VAL A 717 -4.53 17.44 25.14
N GLN A 718 -5.72 17.64 25.68
CA GLN A 718 -5.93 18.20 27.01
C GLN A 718 -6.50 17.14 27.92
N LEU A 719 -5.83 16.83 29.03
CA LEU A 719 -6.27 15.85 30.02
C LEU A 719 -7.28 16.54 30.96
N LEU A 720 -8.54 16.09 30.92
CA LEU A 720 -9.63 16.68 31.69
C LEU A 720 -9.75 16.05 33.10
N SER A 721 -9.43 14.78 33.23
CA SER A 721 -9.47 14.03 34.50
C SER A 721 -8.71 12.74 34.41
N PHE A 722 -8.31 12.20 35.55
CA PHE A 722 -7.52 10.99 35.69
C PHE A 722 -8.25 9.96 36.53
N TYR A 723 -8.04 8.68 36.20
CA TYR A 723 -8.69 7.55 36.84
C TYR A 723 -7.72 6.38 37.01
N ASN A 724 -7.84 5.71 38.15
CA ASN A 724 -7.37 4.35 38.32
C ASN A 724 -8.42 3.38 37.78
N VAL A 725 -8.06 2.15 37.53
CA VAL A 725 -9.01 1.11 37.08
C VAL A 725 -9.05 -0.02 38.11
N ASN A 726 -10.27 -0.53 38.38
CA ASN A 726 -10.44 -1.71 39.21
C ASN A 726 -10.38 -3.01 38.37
N ASP A 727 -10.52 -4.17 39.04
CA ASP A 727 -10.43 -5.50 38.38
C ASP A 727 -11.48 -5.70 37.28
N LYS A 728 -12.61 -4.96 37.34
CA LYS A 728 -13.67 -5.00 36.33
C LYS A 728 -13.44 -4.01 35.18
N GLY A 729 -12.37 -3.19 35.26
CA GLY A 729 -12.04 -2.15 34.27
C GLY A 729 -12.82 -0.85 34.45
N ASN A 730 -13.55 -0.70 35.54
CA ASN A 730 -14.31 0.53 35.86
C ASN A 730 -13.36 1.63 36.36
N HIS A 731 -13.71 2.86 36.08
CA HIS A 731 -12.91 4.04 36.37
C HIS A 731 -13.17 4.52 37.80
N ILE A 732 -12.08 4.63 38.58
CA ILE A 732 -12.08 5.18 39.93
C ILE A 732 -11.37 6.52 39.88
N LYS A 733 -12.13 7.61 40.10
CA LYS A 733 -11.58 8.97 40.01
C LYS A 733 -10.40 9.15 40.99
N ARG A 734 -9.39 9.84 40.53
CA ARG A 734 -8.22 10.21 41.31
C ARG A 734 -7.93 11.72 41.17
N ASP A 735 -6.93 12.19 41.93
CA ASP A 735 -6.46 13.57 41.88
C ASP A 735 -5.88 13.89 40.49
N PHE A 736 -6.01 15.15 40.13
CA PHE A 736 -5.50 15.66 38.85
C PHE A 736 -3.98 15.63 38.81
N ILE A 737 -3.39 15.30 37.66
CA ILE A 737 -1.95 15.30 37.43
C ILE A 737 -1.64 16.43 36.48
N GLU A 738 -0.95 17.44 36.95
CA GLU A 738 -0.56 18.60 36.17
C GLU A 738 0.49 18.28 35.09
N GLY A 739 0.57 19.11 34.03
CA GLY A 739 1.66 19.07 33.06
C GLY A 739 1.58 17.94 32.04
N GLN A 740 0.41 17.32 31.85
CA GLN A 740 0.22 16.19 30.93
C GLN A 740 -0.41 16.57 29.57
N ASP A 741 -0.77 17.82 29.41
CA ASP A 741 -1.31 18.32 28.15
C ASP A 741 -0.24 18.29 27.05
N GLN A 742 -0.66 17.98 25.81
CA GLN A 742 0.26 17.88 24.66
C GLN A 742 -0.17 18.83 23.56
N ASN A 743 0.80 19.43 22.92
CA ASN A 743 0.64 20.23 21.71
C ASN A 743 1.69 19.75 20.69
N PHE A 744 1.23 19.17 19.60
CA PHE A 744 2.07 18.61 18.55
C PHE A 744 1.91 19.40 17.26
N ASN A 745 3.01 19.90 16.69
CA ASN A 745 3.01 20.68 15.47
C ASN A 745 4.04 20.12 14.50
N LEU A 746 3.61 19.77 13.31
CA LEU A 746 4.45 19.15 12.27
C LEU A 746 4.21 19.83 10.94
N PHE A 747 5.28 20.11 10.22
CA PHE A 747 5.21 20.65 8.87
C PHE A 747 6.28 20.01 7.99
N ASN A 748 5.90 19.67 6.77
CA ASN A 748 6.85 19.22 5.76
C ASN A 748 6.43 19.64 4.36
N ILE A 749 7.42 19.90 3.51
CA ILE A 749 7.28 20.06 2.07
C ILE A 749 8.15 19.01 1.40
N ASP A 750 7.59 18.31 0.42
CA ASP A 750 8.29 17.42 -0.49
C ASP A 750 8.08 17.92 -1.92
N ALA A 751 9.15 18.25 -2.61
CA ALA A 751 9.12 18.66 -4.02
C ALA A 751 10.06 17.75 -4.82
N PHE A 752 9.54 17.14 -5.88
CA PHE A 752 10.30 16.24 -6.73
C PHE A 752 10.12 16.60 -8.20
N PHE A 753 11.25 16.83 -8.87
CA PHE A 753 11.31 16.85 -10.32
C PHE A 753 11.73 15.47 -10.82
N THR A 754 10.90 14.86 -11.67
CA THR A 754 11.13 13.54 -12.25
C THR A 754 11.20 13.64 -13.76
N TRP A 755 12.23 13.05 -14.35
CA TRP A 755 12.43 12.99 -15.79
C TRP A 755 12.85 11.58 -16.25
N ASP A 756 11.95 10.91 -16.96
CA ASP A 756 12.22 9.65 -17.65
C ASP A 756 12.85 9.96 -19.02
N PHE A 757 14.15 10.22 -19.04
CA PHE A 757 14.86 10.62 -20.25
C PHE A 757 14.99 9.48 -21.27
N ARG A 758 14.81 8.25 -20.83
CA ARG A 758 14.72 7.04 -21.64
C ARG A 758 13.86 6.02 -20.91
N TYR A 759 13.25 5.07 -21.65
CA TYR A 759 12.50 3.96 -21.04
C TYR A 759 13.36 3.21 -20.00
N GLY A 760 12.89 3.13 -18.76
CA GLY A 760 13.59 2.54 -17.62
C GLY A 760 14.73 3.37 -17.02
N SER A 761 15.06 4.56 -17.60
CA SER A 761 16.13 5.44 -17.08
C SER A 761 15.54 6.77 -16.62
N ARG A 762 15.89 7.18 -15.41
CA ARG A 762 15.21 8.25 -14.69
C ARG A 762 16.19 9.16 -13.94
N ILE A 763 15.91 10.45 -13.93
CA ILE A 763 16.52 11.44 -13.03
C ILE A 763 15.45 11.93 -12.07
N ILE A 764 15.76 11.96 -10.77
CA ILE A 764 14.92 12.53 -9.73
C ILE A 764 15.75 13.55 -8.98
N ALA A 765 15.31 14.83 -8.99
CA ALA A 765 15.83 15.86 -8.11
C ALA A 765 14.79 16.17 -7.04
N GLY A 766 15.19 16.12 -5.77
CA GLY A 766 14.31 16.30 -4.62
C GLY A 766 14.71 17.49 -3.77
N TRP A 767 13.74 18.25 -3.29
CA TRP A 767 13.85 19.17 -2.19
C TRP A 767 12.83 18.82 -1.13
N LYS A 768 13.32 18.66 0.12
CA LYS A 768 12.46 18.46 1.30
C LYS A 768 12.73 19.60 2.28
N ASN A 769 11.67 20.14 2.86
CA ASN A 769 11.71 21.05 3.98
C ASN A 769 10.90 20.45 5.12
N PHE A 770 11.39 20.52 6.34
CA PHE A 770 10.73 19.94 7.50
C PHE A 770 11.01 20.74 8.78
N LEU A 771 10.06 20.78 9.68
CA LEU A 771 10.31 21.21 11.06
C LEU A 771 11.23 20.18 11.74
N GLY A 772 12.11 20.66 12.61
CA GLY A 772 12.95 19.80 13.43
C GLY A 772 12.11 18.82 14.26
N SER A 773 12.67 17.66 14.60
CA SER A 773 11.98 16.45 14.97
C SER A 773 11.22 16.44 16.32
N ASN A 774 11.18 17.48 17.11
CA ASN A 774 10.67 17.44 18.50
C ASN A 774 9.88 18.67 18.91
N HIS A 775 8.94 19.11 18.08
CA HIS A 775 8.04 20.18 18.49
C HIS A 775 6.76 19.66 19.18
N THR A 776 6.95 18.78 20.16
CA THR A 776 5.98 18.58 21.22
C THR A 776 6.31 19.61 22.30
N ASP A 777 5.69 20.77 22.25
CA ASP A 777 5.74 21.75 23.34
C ASP A 777 4.84 21.25 24.48
N GLY A 778 5.27 20.20 25.19
CA GLY A 778 4.43 19.56 26.22
C GLY A 778 4.07 20.46 27.38
N ILE A 779 4.95 21.33 27.80
CA ILE A 779 4.76 22.17 28.99
C ILE A 779 4.21 23.57 28.63
N ASP A 780 4.62 24.13 27.52
CA ASP A 780 4.11 25.40 26.99
C ASP A 780 2.86 25.23 26.10
N GLY A 781 2.33 24.03 25.98
CA GLY A 781 1.20 23.68 25.12
C GLY A 781 -0.05 24.51 25.36
N ILE A 782 -0.30 24.94 26.58
CA ILE A 782 -1.44 25.82 26.91
C ILE A 782 -1.25 27.21 26.29
N LYS A 783 -0.02 27.72 26.24
CA LYS A 783 0.32 29.04 25.67
C LYS A 783 0.14 29.09 24.16
N TYR A 784 0.30 27.95 23.48
CA TYR A 784 0.15 27.80 22.03
C TYR A 784 -1.01 26.88 21.63
N GLY A 785 -1.97 26.68 22.51
CA GLY A 785 -3.03 25.69 22.39
C GLY A 785 -4.12 25.99 21.38
N ASP A 786 -3.94 26.94 20.45
CA ASP A 786 -4.83 27.16 19.33
C ASP A 786 -4.14 26.91 17.97
N TYR A 787 -4.92 26.50 17.00
CA TYR A 787 -4.43 26.17 15.65
C TYR A 787 -3.76 27.36 14.97
N SER A 788 -4.37 28.54 15.03
CA SER A 788 -3.90 29.74 14.32
C SER A 788 -2.50 30.15 14.75
N ARG A 789 -2.24 30.10 16.06
CA ARG A 789 -0.91 30.39 16.62
C ARG A 789 0.13 29.34 16.22
N ASN A 790 -0.24 28.04 16.28
CA ASN A 790 0.68 26.97 15.87
C ASN A 790 0.98 27.03 14.38
N PHE A 791 -0.03 27.33 13.55
CA PHE A 791 0.16 27.54 12.12
C PHE A 791 1.11 28.71 11.84
N GLY A 792 0.91 29.85 12.51
CA GLY A 792 1.80 31.02 12.40
C GLY A 792 3.24 30.71 12.85
N ARG A 793 3.38 29.99 13.99
CA ARG A 793 4.70 29.55 14.49
C ARG A 793 5.44 28.64 13.52
N THR A 794 4.73 27.82 12.75
CA THR A 794 5.35 26.93 11.76
C THR A 794 6.37 27.67 10.89
N PHE A 795 6.07 28.90 10.48
CA PHE A 795 6.95 29.72 9.62
C PHE A 795 8.08 30.45 10.35
N SER A 796 8.01 30.55 11.67
CA SER A 796 9.03 31.20 12.52
C SER A 796 9.96 30.20 13.21
N LEU A 797 9.59 28.91 13.26
CA LEU A 797 10.40 27.84 13.85
C LEU A 797 11.56 27.45 12.91
N PRO A 798 12.65 26.92 13.45
CA PRO A 798 13.77 26.47 12.64
C PRO A 798 13.39 25.28 11.75
N HIS A 799 13.69 25.38 10.46
CA HIS A 799 13.48 24.33 9.47
C HIS A 799 14.78 23.65 9.08
N GLY A 800 14.71 22.36 8.83
CA GLY A 800 15.71 21.62 8.08
C GLY A 800 15.36 21.61 6.60
N ASN A 801 16.40 21.48 5.76
CA ASN A 801 16.27 21.37 4.32
C ASN A 801 17.15 20.23 3.81
N GLU A 802 16.66 19.49 2.84
CA GLU A 802 17.39 18.44 2.16
C GLU A 802 17.29 18.63 0.65
N LEU A 803 18.42 18.68 -0.02
CA LEU A 803 18.52 18.63 -1.48
C LEU A 803 19.12 17.29 -1.89
N SER A 804 18.51 16.62 -2.83
CA SER A 804 18.96 15.31 -3.28
C SER A 804 18.85 15.16 -4.79
N LEU A 805 19.73 14.33 -5.36
CA LEU A 805 19.73 13.94 -6.77
C LEU A 805 19.94 12.45 -6.87
N ARG A 806 19.10 11.78 -7.69
CA ARG A 806 19.27 10.37 -8.03
C ARG A 806 19.20 10.18 -9.53
N ILE A 807 20.09 9.37 -10.04
CA ILE A 807 20.15 8.98 -11.46
C ILE A 807 20.08 7.47 -11.51
N ILE A 808 19.14 6.95 -12.27
CA ILE A 808 18.98 5.52 -12.54
C ILE A 808 19.19 5.32 -14.04
N TYR A 809 20.03 4.39 -14.44
CA TYR A 809 20.30 4.10 -15.85
C TYR A 809 19.99 2.64 -16.17
N PHE A 810 18.97 2.41 -17.00
CA PHE A 810 18.56 1.06 -17.39
C PHE A 810 19.36 0.54 -18.57
N LEU A 811 19.92 -0.65 -18.41
CA LEU A 811 20.70 -1.38 -19.42
C LEU A 811 20.06 -2.74 -19.69
N ASP A 812 19.61 -2.95 -20.92
CA ASP A 812 19.16 -4.25 -21.40
C ASP A 812 20.31 -4.93 -22.17
N TYR A 813 20.73 -6.12 -21.74
CA TYR A 813 21.79 -6.90 -22.34
C TYR A 813 21.60 -7.11 -23.85
N ASN A 814 20.39 -7.38 -24.31
CA ASN A 814 20.10 -7.60 -25.72
C ASN A 814 20.29 -6.34 -26.58
N GLN A 815 20.00 -5.16 -26.03
CA GLN A 815 20.26 -3.89 -26.70
C GLN A 815 21.76 -3.61 -26.82
N LEU A 816 22.53 -3.96 -25.80
CA LEU A 816 23.99 -3.82 -25.81
C LEU A 816 24.63 -4.75 -26.83
N ARG A 817 24.19 -6.01 -26.93
CA ARG A 817 24.69 -7.01 -27.90
C ARG A 817 24.40 -6.57 -29.35
N ARG A 818 23.23 -6.06 -29.66
CA ARG A 818 22.86 -5.57 -31.01
C ARG A 818 23.70 -4.36 -31.42
N LYS A 819 23.98 -3.41 -30.53
CA LYS A 819 24.88 -2.28 -30.82
C LYS A 819 26.30 -2.70 -31.13
N ASN A 820 26.82 -3.76 -30.53
CA ASN A 820 28.15 -4.28 -30.80
C ASN A 820 28.19 -5.05 -32.13
N GLN A 821 27.12 -5.75 -32.50
CA GLN A 821 27.02 -6.44 -33.80
C GLN A 821 26.85 -5.49 -34.99
N SER A 822 26.29 -4.30 -34.77
CA SER A 822 26.17 -3.26 -35.82
C SER A 822 27.45 -2.41 -35.97
N LYS A 823 28.44 -2.60 -35.14
CA LYS A 823 29.77 -1.94 -35.19
C LYS A 823 30.91 -2.84 -35.69
N LEU A 824 30.65 -4.14 -35.87
CA LEU A 824 31.48 -5.13 -36.55
C LEU A 824 30.92 -5.39 -37.95
#